data_c09632aed3100d7b44579dcffbf58965
#
_entry.id   c09632aed3100d7b44579dcffbf58965
#
_cell.length_a   1.000
_cell.length_b   1.000
_cell.length_c   1.000
_cell.angle_alpha   90.00
_cell.angle_beta   90.00
_cell.angle_gamma   90.00
#
_symmetry.space_group_name_H-M   'P 1'
#
loop_
_entity.id
_entity.type
_entity.pdbx_description
1 polymer ?
#
loop_
_entity_poly.entity_id
_entity_poly.type
_entity_poly.pdbx_seq_one_letter_code
_entity_poly.pdbx_strand_id
1 'polypeptide(L)'
;MGWIIYDKTGEIERCTIKELEYNGSFMGERTVTCSFESPSVINFAIGDHITYRGEEFYLDYDPSQTKSASFGSALNAFKYDLIFRTIDIELQNCQLLDYVPYGNDYHYQPSPSFSFVGTAKTLAERIQANMNRDYPGWEIEVYDGVETEDAEIEIDNVSCWNALVMINKKFGLNFFISKRNVKIGYPEESLDHTFYYGKNNGLYQIERDVNADEVVVTRLYAYGGERNIPDDYNKRDSDFSGKKNLMLPGYLETGKNYIESKNISAYGIRECTMVFEDIYPSIAGVELPAIGRIDELVAAEQITKETETKGTFKITIKNIGFNIKDYLTTETATISMKSGSLIGYEFEIVDVVQLESGNYDITLNKSTRDDFQVPNAGQNLSAGDRFVILNIKMPEKYVEYAEDRLLKVATSCLAKHDHVFYTYNIGVDEIYMARNGNLHDLIREGMKLPLYDVDFGTDYSIIIQSLSIREGESIPTYDISLSDKPIASTIDKIWDAIDNVRNEGSTSTGGSIIGGGASPEELNKKYLRKDVNDTAKGSIHFEREIGSSIFIDGWEGKGWEIQSTGAAILDSLRVRSDIYVGGRMGSPSFISGFPEGTGWDLSPYTITNSAGVKETRYRLEIDDIVARKSARFYEMIISQLRGENDNVMFSGQMKVAYYDSAAGRLYLDTELGILYNPFRPGDLLEVQRYNGIPSSDNNYYITKQYELQVEEVGIGSLADGEDRLDWITFKNFVGNLSQIAE
;
A
#
# COMPACT_ATOMS: atom_id res chain seq x y z
N MET A 1 -39.44 -4.03 9.80
CA MET A 1 -39.65 -3.06 8.71
C MET A 1 -38.84 -3.54 7.52
N GLY A 2 -39.30 -3.32 6.27
CA GLY A 2 -38.54 -3.68 5.10
C GLY A 2 -38.19 -2.39 4.32
N TRP A 3 -37.06 -2.40 3.61
CA TRP A 3 -36.67 -1.31 2.73
C TRP A 3 -36.99 -1.68 1.30
N ILE A 4 -37.47 -0.72 0.52
CA ILE A 4 -37.90 -0.94 -0.85
C ILE A 4 -36.79 -0.44 -1.77
N ILE A 5 -36.40 -1.29 -2.73
CA ILE A 5 -35.52 -0.89 -3.82
C ILE A 5 -36.40 -0.46 -4.99
N TYR A 6 -36.22 0.76 -5.45
CA TYR A 6 -36.91 1.36 -6.56
C TYR A 6 -36.06 1.38 -7.83
N ASP A 7 -36.71 1.44 -8.96
CA ASP A 7 -36.05 1.74 -10.23
C ASP A 7 -35.53 3.18 -10.23
N LYS A 8 -34.71 3.52 -11.22
CA LYS A 8 -34.09 4.85 -11.36
C LYS A 8 -35.10 6.01 -11.44
N THR A 9 -36.37 5.76 -11.73
CA THR A 9 -37.43 6.79 -11.76
C THR A 9 -38.10 6.98 -10.40
N GLY A 10 -37.93 6.04 -9.49
CA GLY A 10 -38.63 5.99 -8.20
C GLY A 10 -40.10 5.55 -8.29
N GLU A 11 -40.55 5.14 -9.48
CA GLU A 11 -41.95 4.79 -9.73
C GLU A 11 -42.22 3.27 -9.62
N ILE A 12 -41.20 2.44 -9.90
CA ILE A 12 -41.34 0.99 -9.94
C ILE A 12 -40.55 0.35 -8.81
N GLU A 13 -41.25 -0.35 -7.93
CA GLU A 13 -40.64 -1.19 -6.89
C GLU A 13 -40.00 -2.42 -7.53
N ARG A 14 -38.70 -2.64 -7.27
CA ARG A 14 -37.98 -3.85 -7.69
C ARG A 14 -38.22 -5.00 -6.72
N CYS A 15 -37.98 -4.74 -5.45
CA CYS A 15 -38.21 -5.69 -4.35
C CYS A 15 -38.16 -4.97 -3.00
N THR A 16 -38.60 -5.70 -1.96
CA THR A 16 -38.44 -5.28 -0.57
C THR A 16 -37.42 -6.19 0.10
N ILE A 17 -36.40 -5.60 0.72
CA ILE A 17 -35.39 -6.31 1.50
C ILE A 17 -35.67 -6.17 3.00
N LYS A 18 -35.19 -7.13 3.80
CA LYS A 18 -35.43 -7.16 5.25
C LYS A 18 -34.21 -6.86 6.07
N GLU A 19 -33.04 -7.00 5.49
CA GLU A 19 -31.74 -6.80 6.14
C GLU A 19 -30.85 -5.94 5.26
N LEU A 20 -30.15 -5.02 5.87
CA LEU A 20 -29.15 -4.19 5.22
C LEU A 20 -28.02 -3.85 6.21
N GLU A 21 -26.87 -3.48 5.64
CA GLU A 21 -25.75 -2.94 6.38
C GLU A 21 -25.35 -1.60 5.76
N TYR A 22 -25.36 -0.56 6.58
CA TYR A 22 -24.83 0.75 6.25
C TYR A 22 -23.36 0.82 6.66
N ASN A 23 -22.50 1.34 5.80
CA ASN A 23 -21.11 1.62 6.10
C ASN A 23 -20.78 3.03 5.64
N GLY A 24 -20.40 3.89 6.56
CA GLY A 24 -20.01 5.28 6.29
C GLY A 24 -18.63 5.60 6.89
N SER A 25 -17.83 6.35 6.15
CA SER A 25 -16.53 6.86 6.61
C SER A 25 -16.48 8.37 6.46
N PHE A 26 -15.92 9.06 7.45
CA PHE A 26 -15.74 10.52 7.40
C PHE A 26 -14.78 10.89 6.27
N MET A 27 -15.18 11.83 5.42
CA MET A 27 -14.47 12.19 4.17
C MET A 27 -14.17 10.97 3.28
N GLY A 28 -14.98 9.91 3.38
CA GLY A 28 -14.85 8.66 2.66
C GLY A 28 -16.18 8.22 2.03
N GLU A 29 -16.21 7.00 1.53
CA GLU A 29 -17.40 6.42 0.92
C GLU A 29 -18.48 6.12 1.96
N ARG A 30 -19.74 6.23 1.51
CA ARG A 30 -20.94 5.81 2.24
C ARG A 30 -21.70 4.82 1.39
N THR A 31 -21.96 3.63 1.93
CA THR A 31 -22.57 2.53 1.21
C THR A 31 -23.68 1.88 2.01
N VAL A 32 -24.67 1.34 1.32
CA VAL A 32 -25.65 0.41 1.86
C VAL A 32 -25.50 -0.90 1.13
N THR A 33 -25.27 -1.97 1.87
CA THR A 33 -25.11 -3.31 1.31
C THR A 33 -26.29 -4.20 1.75
N CYS A 34 -26.72 -5.07 0.86
CA CYS A 34 -27.71 -6.08 1.20
C CYS A 34 -27.46 -7.37 0.43
N SER A 35 -27.73 -8.50 1.08
CA SER A 35 -27.64 -9.82 0.48
C SER A 35 -28.97 -10.55 0.72
N PHE A 36 -29.58 -11.08 -0.34
CA PHE A 36 -30.84 -11.80 -0.23
C PHE A 36 -31.03 -12.82 -1.36
N GLU A 37 -31.98 -13.71 -1.17
CA GLU A 37 -32.37 -14.69 -2.17
C GLU A 37 -33.80 -14.44 -2.65
N SER A 38 -34.02 -14.65 -3.96
CA SER A 38 -35.34 -14.56 -4.60
C SER A 38 -35.66 -15.84 -5.37
N PRO A 39 -36.92 -16.30 -5.35
CA PRO A 39 -37.33 -17.43 -6.18
C PRO A 39 -37.44 -17.11 -7.67
N SER A 40 -37.43 -15.84 -8.03
CA SER A 40 -37.51 -15.33 -9.40
C SER A 40 -36.40 -14.36 -9.71
N VAL A 41 -36.06 -14.23 -10.99
CA VAL A 41 -35.09 -13.22 -11.44
C VAL A 41 -35.64 -11.82 -11.22
N ILE A 42 -34.84 -10.97 -10.57
CA ILE A 42 -35.06 -9.53 -10.44
C ILE A 42 -34.03 -8.83 -11.33
N ASN A 43 -34.50 -8.03 -12.27
CA ASN A 43 -33.60 -7.27 -13.16
C ASN A 43 -33.30 -5.92 -12.54
N PHE A 44 -32.14 -5.82 -11.91
CA PHE A 44 -31.58 -4.54 -11.47
C PHE A 44 -30.91 -3.82 -12.62
N ALA A 45 -30.86 -2.50 -12.52
CA ALA A 45 -30.19 -1.64 -13.49
C ALA A 45 -29.43 -0.52 -12.76
N ILE A 46 -28.43 0.02 -13.42
CA ILE A 46 -27.71 1.21 -12.95
C ILE A 46 -28.70 2.35 -12.73
N GLY A 47 -28.66 2.95 -11.54
CA GLY A 47 -29.56 4.01 -11.09
C GLY A 47 -30.76 3.50 -10.27
N ASP A 48 -30.99 2.18 -10.13
CA ASP A 48 -31.90 1.67 -9.13
C ASP A 48 -31.41 2.11 -7.73
N HIS A 49 -32.32 2.45 -6.82
CA HIS A 49 -31.94 3.09 -5.58
C HIS A 49 -32.74 2.61 -4.37
N ILE A 50 -32.19 2.85 -3.20
CA ILE A 50 -32.80 2.61 -1.90
C ILE A 50 -32.66 3.86 -1.04
N THR A 51 -33.69 4.17 -0.26
CA THR A 51 -33.66 5.27 0.71
C THR A 51 -33.31 4.71 2.10
N TYR A 52 -32.26 5.24 2.69
CA TYR A 52 -31.85 4.88 4.04
C TYR A 52 -31.52 6.14 4.85
N ARG A 53 -32.10 6.29 6.05
CA ARG A 53 -31.93 7.45 6.95
C ARG A 53 -32.13 8.83 6.28
N GLY A 54 -33.04 8.89 5.30
CA GLY A 54 -33.38 10.11 4.56
C GLY A 54 -32.43 10.49 3.43
N GLU A 55 -31.47 9.63 3.13
CA GLU A 55 -30.59 9.74 1.96
C GLU A 55 -30.88 8.64 0.94
N GLU A 56 -30.66 8.92 -0.32
CA GLU A 56 -30.79 7.97 -1.42
C GLU A 56 -29.44 7.36 -1.76
N PHE A 57 -29.41 6.05 -1.93
CA PHE A 57 -28.25 5.28 -2.32
C PHE A 57 -28.54 4.56 -3.62
N TYR A 58 -27.64 4.68 -4.58
CA TYR A 58 -27.83 4.25 -5.96
C TYR A 58 -26.92 3.09 -6.32
N LEU A 59 -27.45 2.22 -7.16
CA LEU A 59 -26.68 1.15 -7.80
C LEU A 59 -25.91 1.77 -8.99
N ASP A 60 -24.58 1.74 -8.96
CA ASP A 60 -23.69 2.34 -9.97
C ASP A 60 -23.02 1.30 -10.88
N TYR A 61 -23.36 0.02 -10.73
CA TYR A 61 -22.83 -1.09 -11.51
C TYR A 61 -23.89 -2.15 -11.76
N ASP A 62 -23.65 -3.04 -12.73
CA ASP A 62 -24.49 -4.21 -12.96
C ASP A 62 -24.18 -5.28 -11.90
N PRO A 63 -25.14 -5.65 -11.03
CA PRO A 63 -24.88 -6.57 -9.95
C PRO A 63 -24.65 -8.00 -10.45
N SER A 64 -23.75 -8.71 -9.77
CA SER A 64 -23.58 -10.14 -10.00
C SER A 64 -24.78 -10.93 -9.50
N GLN A 65 -25.21 -11.93 -10.28
CA GLN A 65 -26.34 -12.79 -9.95
C GLN A 65 -25.88 -14.25 -9.93
N THR A 66 -26.20 -14.95 -8.84
CA THR A 66 -25.90 -16.38 -8.73
C THR A 66 -27.20 -17.16 -8.75
N LYS A 67 -27.32 -18.10 -9.71
CA LYS A 67 -28.44 -19.04 -9.74
C LYS A 67 -28.00 -20.36 -9.13
N SER A 68 -28.67 -20.80 -8.08
CA SER A 68 -28.44 -22.09 -7.42
C SER A 68 -29.69 -22.97 -7.43
N ALA A 69 -29.48 -24.29 -7.49
CA ALA A 69 -30.55 -25.24 -7.24
C ALA A 69 -30.67 -25.44 -5.72
N SER A 70 -31.83 -25.17 -5.17
CA SER A 70 -32.10 -25.46 -3.76
C SER A 70 -32.22 -26.98 -3.57
N PHE A 71 -31.38 -27.56 -2.72
CA PHE A 71 -31.47 -28.98 -2.36
C PHE A 71 -32.82 -29.24 -1.66
N GLY A 72 -33.71 -30.00 -2.31
CA GLY A 72 -34.98 -30.45 -1.77
C GLY A 72 -36.23 -29.67 -2.21
N SER A 73 -36.13 -28.63 -3.00
CA SER A 73 -37.25 -27.96 -3.66
C SER A 73 -37.01 -27.88 -5.18
N ALA A 74 -38.06 -27.98 -5.97
CA ALA A 74 -38.01 -27.86 -7.44
C ALA A 74 -37.81 -26.41 -7.92
N LEU A 75 -37.51 -25.47 -7.01
CA LEU A 75 -37.38 -24.05 -7.27
C LEU A 75 -35.91 -23.65 -7.30
N ASN A 76 -35.54 -22.91 -8.33
CA ASN A 76 -34.23 -22.22 -8.37
C ASN A 76 -34.25 -21.05 -7.38
N ALA A 77 -33.13 -20.80 -6.71
CA ALA A 77 -32.88 -19.59 -5.93
C ALA A 77 -31.89 -18.68 -6.67
N PHE A 78 -32.20 -17.40 -6.70
CA PHE A 78 -31.32 -16.36 -7.25
C PHE A 78 -30.79 -15.54 -6.09
N LYS A 79 -29.48 -15.58 -5.88
CA LYS A 79 -28.80 -14.80 -4.85
C LYS A 79 -28.30 -13.50 -5.44
N TYR A 80 -28.52 -12.42 -4.71
CA TYR A 80 -28.09 -11.07 -5.01
C TYR A 80 -27.26 -10.52 -3.87
N ASP A 81 -26.11 -9.98 -4.19
CA ASP A 81 -25.26 -9.22 -3.28
C ASP A 81 -25.14 -7.80 -3.89
N LEU A 82 -25.82 -6.83 -3.30
CA LEU A 82 -25.93 -5.48 -3.84
C LEU A 82 -25.20 -4.49 -2.95
N ILE A 83 -24.53 -3.54 -3.58
CA ILE A 83 -23.88 -2.40 -2.92
C ILE A 83 -24.43 -1.12 -3.57
N PHE A 84 -25.06 -0.29 -2.77
CA PHE A 84 -25.58 1.00 -3.17
C PHE A 84 -24.67 2.10 -2.61
N ARG A 85 -24.39 3.13 -3.40
CA ARG A 85 -23.54 4.26 -3.03
C ARG A 85 -24.31 5.56 -3.04
N THR A 86 -23.85 6.53 -2.25
CA THR A 86 -24.42 7.89 -2.28
C THR A 86 -24.08 8.59 -3.59
N ILE A 87 -24.80 9.69 -3.87
CA ILE A 87 -24.64 10.48 -5.10
C ILE A 87 -23.24 11.10 -5.24
N ASP A 88 -22.44 11.13 -4.19
CA ASP A 88 -21.06 11.59 -4.17
C ASP A 88 -20.13 10.76 -5.08
N ILE A 89 -20.56 9.59 -5.56
CA ILE A 89 -19.90 8.87 -6.66
C ILE A 89 -19.76 9.72 -7.93
N GLU A 90 -20.66 10.69 -8.16
CA GLU A 90 -20.53 11.65 -9.27
C GLU A 90 -19.24 12.46 -9.19
N LEU A 91 -18.74 12.77 -7.97
CA LEU A 91 -17.46 13.46 -7.77
C LEU A 91 -16.27 12.60 -8.21
N GLN A 92 -16.35 11.28 -8.04
CA GLN A 92 -15.31 10.35 -8.50
C GLN A 92 -15.34 10.20 -10.02
N ASN A 93 -16.52 10.26 -10.62
CA ASN A 93 -16.72 10.07 -12.05
C ASN A 93 -16.44 11.37 -12.85
N CYS A 94 -16.41 12.54 -12.21
CA CYS A 94 -16.14 13.81 -12.85
C CYS A 94 -14.66 14.16 -12.77
N GLN A 95 -14.03 14.34 -13.94
CA GLN A 95 -12.63 14.76 -14.05
C GLN A 95 -12.50 16.27 -13.80
N LEU A 96 -11.53 16.68 -12.96
CA LEU A 96 -11.18 18.09 -12.81
C LEU A 96 -10.32 18.53 -14.00
N LEU A 97 -10.83 19.44 -14.77
CA LEU A 97 -10.18 19.99 -15.96
C LEU A 97 -9.87 21.47 -15.75
N ASP A 98 -8.88 21.96 -16.49
CA ASP A 98 -8.55 23.38 -16.47
C ASP A 98 -9.68 24.19 -17.11
N TYR A 99 -10.56 24.69 -16.27
CA TYR A 99 -11.77 25.38 -16.64
C TYR A 99 -11.66 26.83 -16.19
N VAL A 100 -11.32 27.72 -17.12
CA VAL A 100 -11.12 29.14 -16.83
C VAL A 100 -12.31 29.95 -17.30
N PRO A 101 -12.93 30.72 -16.40
CA PRO A 101 -14.00 31.65 -16.83
C PRO A 101 -13.41 32.72 -17.73
N TYR A 102 -14.04 32.94 -18.90
CA TYR A 102 -13.68 34.00 -19.83
C TYR A 102 -14.88 34.87 -20.07
N GLY A 103 -14.91 36.05 -19.44
CA GLY A 103 -16.08 36.96 -19.51
C GLY A 103 -17.33 36.31 -18.92
N ASN A 104 -18.42 36.30 -19.71
CA ASN A 104 -19.66 35.58 -19.35
C ASN A 104 -19.72 34.15 -19.86
N ASP A 105 -18.71 33.72 -20.64
CA ASP A 105 -18.59 32.38 -21.16
C ASP A 105 -17.33 31.71 -20.54
N TYR A 106 -17.40 30.41 -20.39
CA TYR A 106 -16.28 29.61 -19.91
C TYR A 106 -15.56 29.00 -21.11
N HIS A 107 -14.31 29.40 -21.34
CA HIS A 107 -13.44 28.70 -22.29
C HIS A 107 -12.81 27.50 -21.60
N TYR A 108 -13.20 26.38 -22.10
CA TYR A 108 -12.76 25.09 -21.69
C TYR A 108 -11.46 24.73 -22.40
N GLN A 109 -10.38 24.60 -21.66
CA GLN A 109 -9.20 23.88 -22.13
C GLN A 109 -9.26 22.47 -21.57
N PRO A 110 -9.37 21.44 -22.40
CA PRO A 110 -9.49 20.08 -21.94
C PRO A 110 -8.13 19.50 -21.50
N SER A 111 -7.33 20.27 -20.77
CA SER A 111 -6.11 19.75 -20.18
C SER A 111 -6.44 19.10 -18.83
N PRO A 112 -6.23 17.79 -18.66
CA PRO A 112 -6.38 17.14 -17.39
C PRO A 112 -5.21 17.42 -16.44
N SER A 113 -4.12 18.01 -16.95
CA SER A 113 -2.90 18.32 -16.20
C SER A 113 -2.64 19.81 -16.26
N PHE A 114 -2.63 20.48 -15.10
CA PHE A 114 -2.36 21.91 -14.96
C PHE A 114 -1.88 22.25 -13.54
N SER A 115 -1.18 23.38 -13.41
CA SER A 115 -0.84 23.92 -12.10
C SER A 115 -1.94 24.89 -11.63
N PHE A 116 -2.47 24.63 -10.46
CA PHE A 116 -3.44 25.51 -9.80
C PHE A 116 -2.72 26.35 -8.74
N VAL A 117 -2.98 27.66 -8.74
CA VAL A 117 -2.53 28.55 -7.67
C VAL A 117 -3.72 29.36 -7.17
N GLY A 118 -4.01 29.24 -5.89
CA GLY A 118 -5.12 29.95 -5.28
C GLY A 118 -5.46 29.46 -3.88
N THR A 119 -6.55 30.00 -3.35
CA THR A 119 -7.10 29.64 -2.03
C THR A 119 -7.96 28.39 -2.10
N ALA A 120 -8.31 27.81 -0.95
CA ALA A 120 -9.28 26.72 -0.87
C ALA A 120 -10.62 27.09 -1.53
N LYS A 121 -11.04 28.34 -1.38
CA LYS A 121 -12.29 28.85 -1.98
C LYS A 121 -12.24 28.83 -3.50
N THR A 122 -11.16 29.32 -4.10
CA THR A 122 -11.01 29.35 -5.56
C THR A 122 -10.90 27.94 -6.15
N LEU A 123 -10.29 26.98 -5.42
CA LEU A 123 -10.28 25.58 -5.85
C LEU A 123 -11.68 24.94 -5.74
N ALA A 124 -12.40 25.22 -4.65
CA ALA A 124 -13.78 24.76 -4.47
C ALA A 124 -14.71 25.27 -5.60
N GLU A 125 -14.61 26.56 -5.95
CA GLU A 125 -15.36 27.15 -7.08
C GLU A 125 -15.02 26.46 -8.41
N ARG A 126 -13.76 26.09 -8.63
CA ARG A 126 -13.32 25.36 -9.82
C ARG A 126 -13.87 23.93 -9.86
N ILE A 127 -13.87 23.24 -8.72
CA ILE A 127 -14.49 21.90 -8.58
C ILE A 127 -15.99 22.00 -8.87
N GLN A 128 -16.68 22.97 -8.28
CA GLN A 128 -18.12 23.19 -8.51
C GLN A 128 -18.42 23.45 -9.99
N ALA A 129 -17.63 24.27 -10.67
CA ALA A 129 -17.81 24.55 -12.09
C ALA A 129 -17.65 23.29 -12.95
N ASN A 130 -16.65 22.44 -12.64
CA ASN A 130 -16.46 21.16 -13.31
C ASN A 130 -17.61 20.19 -13.06
N MET A 131 -18.07 20.09 -11.81
CA MET A 131 -19.22 19.24 -11.47
C MET A 131 -20.48 19.66 -12.22
N ASN A 132 -20.80 20.95 -12.20
CA ASN A 132 -22.02 21.48 -12.84
C ASN A 132 -21.98 21.45 -14.37
N ARG A 133 -20.82 21.11 -14.96
CA ARG A 133 -20.71 20.86 -16.41
C ARG A 133 -21.54 19.64 -16.84
N ASP A 134 -21.43 18.54 -16.11
CA ASP A 134 -22.04 17.25 -16.45
C ASP A 134 -23.10 16.81 -15.45
N TYR A 135 -22.99 17.25 -14.17
CA TYR A 135 -23.88 16.93 -13.06
C TYR A 135 -24.43 18.20 -12.42
N PRO A 136 -25.47 18.84 -12.98
CA PRO A 136 -25.96 20.13 -12.49
C PRO A 136 -26.58 20.03 -11.09
N GLY A 137 -26.41 21.09 -10.31
CA GLY A 137 -26.99 21.24 -8.98
C GLY A 137 -26.03 20.96 -7.83
N TRP A 138 -24.73 20.82 -8.10
CA TRP A 138 -23.71 20.78 -7.06
C TRP A 138 -23.42 22.18 -6.51
N GLU A 139 -23.40 22.29 -5.18
CA GLU A 139 -23.00 23.45 -4.41
C GLU A 139 -21.80 23.09 -3.53
N ILE A 140 -20.69 23.82 -3.68
CA ILE A 140 -19.46 23.57 -2.92
C ILE A 140 -19.07 24.86 -2.22
N GLU A 141 -19.22 24.88 -0.91
CA GLU A 141 -19.06 26.06 -0.08
C GLU A 141 -17.87 25.92 0.87
N VAL A 142 -17.06 26.97 0.97
CA VAL A 142 -16.03 27.11 2.01
C VAL A 142 -16.57 28.05 3.08
N TYR A 143 -16.42 27.64 4.34
CA TYR A 143 -16.89 28.43 5.49
C TYR A 143 -16.27 29.83 5.50
N ASP A 144 -17.10 30.87 5.58
CA ASP A 144 -16.66 32.27 5.52
C ASP A 144 -15.71 32.69 6.66
N GLY A 145 -15.68 31.94 7.77
CA GLY A 145 -14.75 32.13 8.89
C GLY A 145 -13.35 31.58 8.65
N VAL A 146 -13.08 30.95 7.50
CA VAL A 146 -11.80 30.37 7.15
C VAL A 146 -11.13 31.16 6.04
N GLU A 147 -10.03 31.81 6.38
CA GLU A 147 -9.14 32.44 5.40
C GLU A 147 -7.96 31.50 5.13
N THR A 148 -7.69 31.23 3.87
CA THR A 148 -6.55 30.43 3.41
C THR A 148 -5.62 31.27 2.56
N GLU A 149 -4.32 31.04 2.70
CA GLU A 149 -3.32 31.63 1.80
C GLU A 149 -3.37 30.93 0.42
N ASP A 150 -2.84 31.60 -0.61
CA ASP A 150 -2.67 30.97 -1.92
C ASP A 150 -1.68 29.80 -1.80
N ALA A 151 -2.07 28.66 -2.33
CA ALA A 151 -1.21 27.48 -2.42
C ALA A 151 -1.06 27.05 -3.88
N GLU A 152 0.11 26.54 -4.22
CA GLU A 152 0.38 25.90 -5.51
C GLU A 152 0.07 24.42 -5.41
N ILE A 153 -0.76 23.91 -6.32
CA ILE A 153 -1.20 22.51 -6.37
C ILE A 153 -1.11 22.03 -7.81
N GLU A 154 -0.31 21.00 -8.02
CA GLU A 154 -0.24 20.33 -9.32
C GLU A 154 -1.44 19.39 -9.47
N ILE A 155 -2.26 19.66 -10.46
CA ILE A 155 -3.40 18.82 -10.84
C ILE A 155 -2.96 17.96 -12.03
N ASP A 156 -2.99 16.65 -11.87
CA ASP A 156 -2.61 15.73 -12.92
C ASP A 156 -3.58 14.56 -12.96
N ASN A 157 -4.51 14.60 -13.92
CA ASN A 157 -5.54 13.59 -14.14
C ASN A 157 -6.34 13.24 -12.87
N VAL A 158 -6.85 14.25 -12.19
CA VAL A 158 -7.49 14.17 -10.87
C VAL A 158 -9.00 14.26 -11.00
N SER A 159 -9.76 13.41 -10.30
CA SER A 159 -11.21 13.54 -10.17
C SER A 159 -11.58 14.69 -9.23
N CYS A 160 -12.81 15.18 -9.33
CA CYS A 160 -13.33 16.21 -8.43
C CYS A 160 -13.33 15.75 -6.96
N TRP A 161 -13.52 14.45 -6.69
CA TRP A 161 -13.35 13.86 -5.35
C TRP A 161 -11.93 14.04 -4.83
N ASN A 162 -10.95 13.64 -5.63
CA ASN A 162 -9.54 13.75 -5.23
C ASN A 162 -9.12 15.21 -5.05
N ALA A 163 -9.70 16.13 -5.82
CA ALA A 163 -9.48 17.56 -5.62
C ALA A 163 -10.01 18.07 -4.27
N LEU A 164 -11.15 17.56 -3.77
CA LEU A 164 -11.61 17.84 -2.41
C LEU A 164 -10.65 17.29 -1.34
N VAL A 165 -10.12 16.11 -1.56
CA VAL A 165 -9.07 15.52 -0.69
C VAL A 165 -7.81 16.39 -0.70
N MET A 166 -7.42 16.95 -1.86
CA MET A 166 -6.30 17.90 -1.95
C MET A 166 -6.55 19.19 -1.15
N ILE A 167 -7.80 19.70 -1.10
CA ILE A 167 -8.16 20.83 -0.22
C ILE A 167 -7.89 20.46 1.25
N ASN A 168 -8.31 19.29 1.68
CA ASN A 168 -8.06 18.85 3.05
C ASN A 168 -6.55 18.76 3.34
N LYS A 169 -5.78 18.13 2.47
CA LYS A 169 -4.33 17.96 2.64
C LYS A 169 -3.57 19.28 2.66
N LYS A 170 -3.84 20.13 1.67
CA LYS A 170 -3.05 21.36 1.48
C LYS A 170 -3.44 22.46 2.45
N PHE A 171 -4.74 22.62 2.72
CA PHE A 171 -5.27 23.68 3.57
C PHE A 171 -5.67 23.19 4.97
N GLY A 172 -5.69 21.87 5.21
CA GLY A 172 -6.10 21.28 6.49
C GLY A 172 -7.57 21.46 6.83
N LEU A 173 -8.43 21.57 5.80
CA LEU A 173 -9.87 21.81 5.93
C LEU A 173 -10.65 20.52 5.73
N ASN A 174 -11.44 20.12 6.71
CA ASN A 174 -12.35 19.00 6.60
C ASN A 174 -13.54 19.35 5.68
N PHE A 175 -14.12 18.34 5.03
CA PHE A 175 -15.32 18.53 4.23
C PHE A 175 -16.42 17.53 4.58
N PHE A 176 -17.66 17.97 4.41
CA PHE A 176 -18.88 17.19 4.65
C PHE A 176 -19.71 17.20 3.37
N ILE A 177 -20.23 16.04 3.00
CA ILE A 177 -21.07 15.89 1.82
C ILE A 177 -22.47 15.46 2.27
N SER A 178 -23.46 16.18 1.84
CA SER A 178 -24.88 15.81 2.01
C SER A 178 -25.61 16.08 0.71
N LYS A 179 -26.09 15.02 0.07
CA LYS A 179 -26.67 15.11 -1.29
C LYS A 179 -25.64 15.76 -2.25
N ARG A 180 -26.03 16.79 -2.97
CA ARG A 180 -25.15 17.58 -3.88
C ARG A 180 -24.60 18.86 -3.23
N ASN A 181 -24.49 18.88 -1.91
CA ASN A 181 -23.90 20.02 -1.19
C ASN A 181 -22.64 19.56 -0.46
N VAL A 182 -21.53 20.26 -0.70
CA VAL A 182 -20.24 20.05 -0.02
C VAL A 182 -19.92 21.27 0.82
N LYS A 183 -19.74 21.07 2.11
CA LYS A 183 -19.34 22.09 3.07
C LYS A 183 -17.89 21.87 3.51
N ILE A 184 -17.03 22.85 3.25
CA ILE A 184 -15.58 22.77 3.51
C ILE A 184 -15.21 23.71 4.66
N GLY A 185 -14.45 23.20 5.65
CA GLY A 185 -13.94 23.99 6.77
C GLY A 185 -15.01 24.42 7.77
N TYR A 186 -16.21 23.88 7.68
CA TYR A 186 -17.23 24.09 8.69
C TYR A 186 -16.85 23.37 10.00
N PRO A 187 -17.18 23.94 11.16
CA PRO A 187 -16.96 23.25 12.43
C PRO A 187 -17.79 21.97 12.51
N GLU A 188 -17.19 20.92 13.05
CA GLU A 188 -17.87 19.65 13.23
C GLU A 188 -19.04 19.78 14.21
N GLU A 189 -20.20 19.26 13.83
CA GLU A 189 -21.38 19.19 14.69
C GLU A 189 -21.12 18.22 15.85
N SER A 190 -21.51 18.59 17.06
CA SER A 190 -21.44 17.71 18.23
C SER A 190 -22.82 17.10 18.49
N LEU A 191 -22.83 15.79 18.75
CA LEU A 191 -24.04 15.13 19.20
C LEU A 191 -24.44 15.71 20.58
N ASP A 192 -25.70 16.12 20.72
CA ASP A 192 -26.24 16.61 21.98
C ASP A 192 -26.59 15.44 22.92
N HIS A 193 -25.62 14.53 23.10
CA HIS A 193 -25.76 13.36 23.97
C HIS A 193 -24.38 12.83 24.35
N THR A 194 -24.15 12.66 25.67
CA THR A 194 -22.88 12.13 26.17
C THR A 194 -23.01 10.64 26.44
N PHE A 195 -22.08 9.86 25.93
CA PHE A 195 -21.96 8.45 26.19
C PHE A 195 -21.05 8.17 27.38
N TYR A 196 -21.48 7.26 28.24
CA TYR A 196 -20.73 6.81 29.40
C TYR A 196 -20.54 5.31 29.34
N TYR A 197 -19.43 4.82 29.86
CA TYR A 197 -19.22 3.39 30.03
C TYR A 197 -20.11 2.81 31.14
N GLY A 198 -20.64 1.60 30.91
CA GLY A 198 -21.38 0.84 31.88
C GLY A 198 -22.87 0.67 31.55
N LYS A 199 -23.51 -0.19 32.33
CA LYS A 199 -24.88 -0.61 32.07
C LYS A 199 -25.88 0.57 32.10
N ASN A 200 -26.71 0.68 31.06
CA ASN A 200 -27.67 1.76 30.80
C ASN A 200 -27.03 3.15 30.59
N ASN A 201 -25.77 3.23 30.26
CA ASN A 201 -25.04 4.46 30.05
C ASN A 201 -24.59 4.66 28.58
N GLY A 202 -24.93 3.72 27.71
CA GLY A 202 -24.74 3.80 26.29
C GLY A 202 -23.59 2.98 25.75
N LEU A 203 -22.54 2.69 26.54
CA LEU A 203 -21.38 1.91 26.09
C LEU A 203 -21.15 0.70 27.01
N TYR A 204 -20.89 -0.45 26.40
CA TYR A 204 -20.45 -1.65 27.10
C TYR A 204 -18.98 -1.99 26.87
N GLN A 205 -18.36 -1.42 25.83
CA GLN A 205 -16.95 -1.62 25.52
C GLN A 205 -16.33 -0.32 25.00
N ILE A 206 -15.11 -0.05 25.43
CA ILE A 206 -14.25 1.00 24.89
C ILE A 206 -12.88 0.36 24.71
N GLU A 207 -12.41 0.32 23.49
CA GLU A 207 -11.06 -0.10 23.12
C GLU A 207 -10.30 1.13 22.61
N ARG A 208 -9.14 1.39 23.19
CA ARG A 208 -8.29 2.51 22.82
C ARG A 208 -7.00 2.00 22.21
N ASP A 209 -6.80 2.27 20.93
CA ASP A 209 -5.59 1.98 20.21
C ASP A 209 -4.78 3.24 19.94
N VAL A 210 -3.46 3.08 19.90
CA VAL A 210 -2.57 4.12 19.40
C VAL A 210 -2.53 3.99 17.87
N ASN A 211 -2.74 5.09 17.17
CA ASN A 211 -2.54 5.08 15.73
C ASN A 211 -1.03 4.89 15.44
N ALA A 212 -0.65 3.65 15.11
CA ALA A 212 0.75 3.25 14.89
C ALA A 212 1.37 3.90 13.63
N ASP A 213 0.53 4.37 12.71
CA ASP A 213 0.97 5.01 11.47
C ASP A 213 1.42 6.46 11.70
N GLU A 214 1.11 7.06 12.85
CA GLU A 214 1.48 8.42 13.17
C GLU A 214 2.63 8.47 14.19
N VAL A 215 3.74 9.04 13.76
CA VAL A 215 4.91 9.25 14.62
C VAL A 215 4.76 10.58 15.36
N VAL A 216 4.83 10.53 16.69
CA VAL A 216 4.90 11.76 17.51
C VAL A 216 6.20 12.48 17.22
N VAL A 217 6.13 13.75 16.87
CA VAL A 217 7.27 14.62 16.60
C VAL A 217 7.32 15.69 17.68
N THR A 218 8.42 15.77 18.42
CA THR A 218 8.61 16.81 19.48
C THR A 218 9.68 17.83 19.10
N ARG A 219 10.49 17.54 18.08
CA ARG A 219 11.45 18.46 17.51
C ARG A 219 11.41 18.37 15.99
N LEU A 220 11.06 19.46 15.33
CA LEU A 220 10.95 19.57 13.88
C LEU A 220 12.07 20.43 13.31
N TYR A 221 12.94 19.84 12.50
CA TYR A 221 13.87 20.55 11.65
C TYR A 221 13.12 21.02 10.40
N ALA A 222 12.98 22.33 10.24
CA ALA A 222 12.22 22.90 9.14
C ALA A 222 13.14 23.62 8.16
N TYR A 223 13.01 23.28 6.90
CA TYR A 223 13.72 23.92 5.77
C TYR A 223 12.68 24.43 4.78
N GLY A 224 12.91 25.58 4.20
CA GLY A 224 12.16 26.02 3.03
C GLY A 224 12.85 25.61 1.72
N GLY A 225 12.30 26.04 0.58
CA GLY A 225 12.82 25.77 -0.74
C GLY A 225 14.18 26.47 -0.99
N GLU A 226 14.81 26.12 -2.09
CA GLU A 226 16.15 26.60 -2.49
C GLU A 226 16.08 27.82 -3.44
N ARG A 227 14.90 28.20 -3.93
CA ARG A 227 14.72 29.23 -4.94
C ARG A 227 14.99 30.62 -4.36
N ASN A 228 15.59 31.50 -5.15
CA ASN A 228 15.80 32.94 -4.85
C ASN A 228 16.62 33.25 -3.59
N ILE A 229 17.43 32.31 -3.15
CA ILE A 229 18.26 32.47 -1.96
C ILE A 229 19.58 33.14 -2.33
N PRO A 230 20.04 34.19 -1.60
CA PRO A 230 21.36 34.80 -1.80
C PRO A 230 22.51 33.81 -1.56
N ASP A 231 23.59 33.92 -2.30
CA ASP A 231 24.77 33.04 -2.20
C ASP A 231 25.42 33.03 -0.81
N ASP A 232 25.33 34.13 -0.12
CA ASP A 232 25.89 34.35 1.22
C ASP A 232 24.83 34.16 2.34
N TYR A 233 23.65 33.69 1.99
CA TYR A 233 22.56 33.50 2.92
C TYR A 233 22.94 32.62 4.12
N ASN A 234 22.79 33.16 5.32
CA ASN A 234 23.12 32.49 6.57
C ASN A 234 24.53 31.87 6.61
N LYS A 235 25.47 32.51 5.91
CA LYS A 235 26.87 32.10 5.87
C LYS A 235 27.58 32.46 7.17
N ARG A 236 28.16 31.46 7.81
CA ARG A 236 29.03 31.63 8.98
C ARG A 236 30.51 31.75 8.52
N ASP A 237 31.31 32.34 9.37
CA ASP A 237 32.77 32.51 9.07
C ASP A 237 33.49 31.19 8.78
N SER A 238 33.00 30.09 9.33
CA SER A 238 33.50 28.72 9.08
C SER A 238 32.96 28.06 7.82
N ASP A 239 31.94 28.62 7.19
CA ASP A 239 31.26 28.00 6.05
C ASP A 239 31.93 28.46 4.74
N PHE A 240 32.07 27.54 3.78
CA PHE A 240 32.61 27.84 2.46
C PHE A 240 31.60 28.64 1.62
N SER A 241 30.31 28.34 1.75
CA SER A 241 29.22 29.01 1.04
C SER A 241 28.06 29.30 2.01
N GLY A 242 27.10 30.10 1.58
CA GLY A 242 25.81 30.25 2.27
C GLY A 242 24.98 28.96 2.28
N LYS A 243 23.88 28.97 3.00
CA LYS A 243 22.94 27.84 3.02
C LYS A 243 22.13 27.82 1.73
N LYS A 244 21.84 26.63 1.22
CA LYS A 244 21.05 26.44 -0.01
C LYS A 244 19.55 26.57 0.25
N ASN A 245 19.09 26.00 1.35
CA ASN A 245 17.68 26.03 1.73
C ASN A 245 17.39 27.22 2.62
N LEU A 246 16.16 27.73 2.55
CA LEU A 246 15.67 28.71 3.50
C LEU A 246 15.64 28.08 4.91
N MET A 247 16.18 28.80 5.88
CA MET A 247 16.30 28.39 7.27
C MET A 247 15.25 29.08 8.14
N LEU A 248 15.06 28.60 9.35
CA LEU A 248 14.24 29.30 10.35
C LEU A 248 14.90 30.62 10.78
N PRO A 249 14.11 31.64 11.15
CA PRO A 249 14.63 32.93 11.63
C PRO A 249 15.58 32.73 12.81
N GLY A 250 16.66 33.54 12.85
CA GLY A 250 17.67 33.48 13.89
C GLY A 250 18.62 32.27 13.81
N TYR A 251 18.64 31.53 12.71
CA TYR A 251 19.58 30.42 12.50
C TYR A 251 21.05 30.87 12.56
N LEU A 252 21.37 32.01 11.96
CA LEU A 252 22.74 32.52 11.93
C LEU A 252 23.30 32.74 13.35
N GLU A 253 22.46 33.25 14.25
CA GLU A 253 22.83 33.56 15.64
C GLU A 253 22.90 32.33 16.52
N THR A 254 21.86 31.47 16.43
CA THR A 254 21.68 30.34 17.34
C THR A 254 22.29 29.03 16.85
N GLY A 255 22.39 28.86 15.53
CA GLY A 255 22.76 27.62 14.87
C GLY A 255 21.69 26.56 14.91
N LYS A 256 20.48 26.90 15.35
CA LYS A 256 19.38 25.95 15.49
C LYS A 256 18.37 26.15 14.37
N ASN A 257 18.14 25.09 13.57
CA ASN A 257 17.12 25.07 12.52
C ASN A 257 15.99 24.12 12.89
N TYR A 258 15.53 24.21 14.12
CA TYR A 258 14.44 23.39 14.61
C TYR A 258 13.57 24.15 15.59
N ILE A 259 12.32 23.71 15.69
CA ILE A 259 11.37 24.12 16.72
C ILE A 259 11.03 22.93 17.62
N GLU A 260 10.71 23.22 18.88
CA GLU A 260 10.39 22.21 19.88
C GLU A 260 8.96 22.38 20.38
N SER A 261 8.26 21.26 20.55
CA SER A 261 6.96 21.21 21.18
C SER A 261 7.06 21.32 22.70
N LYS A 262 6.02 21.85 23.34
CA LYS A 262 5.84 21.81 24.77
C LYS A 262 5.77 20.39 25.34
N ASN A 263 5.34 19.44 24.51
CA ASN A 263 5.18 18.05 24.87
C ASN A 263 6.49 17.23 24.89
N ILE A 264 7.63 17.87 24.60
CA ILE A 264 8.97 17.25 24.68
C ILE A 264 9.27 16.67 26.07
N SER A 265 8.73 17.28 27.14
CA SER A 265 8.87 16.77 28.49
C SER A 265 8.11 15.45 28.73
N ALA A 266 7.03 15.21 28.00
CA ALA A 266 6.19 14.01 28.13
C ALA A 266 6.67 12.86 27.23
N TYR A 267 7.06 13.17 25.99
CA TYR A 267 7.40 12.15 24.98
C TYR A 267 8.89 12.00 24.70
N GLY A 268 9.74 12.83 25.33
CA GLY A 268 11.17 12.89 25.02
C GLY A 268 11.46 13.57 23.68
N ILE A 269 12.72 13.53 23.26
CA ILE A 269 13.15 14.09 21.98
C ILE A 269 12.82 13.08 20.87
N ARG A 270 11.95 13.51 19.96
CA ARG A 270 11.58 12.77 18.75
C ARG A 270 11.72 13.73 17.57
N GLU A 271 12.73 13.49 16.75
CA GLU A 271 13.16 14.40 15.69
C GLU A 271 12.54 14.02 14.37
N CYS A 272 12.13 15.02 13.60
CA CYS A 272 11.71 14.90 12.22
C CYS A 272 12.29 16.04 11.40
N THR A 273 12.54 15.82 10.12
CA THR A 273 12.97 16.85 9.18
C THR A 273 11.92 17.02 8.10
N MET A 274 11.51 18.26 7.85
CA MET A 274 10.58 18.59 6.76
C MET A 274 11.14 19.72 5.90
N VAL A 275 10.93 19.61 4.59
CA VAL A 275 11.26 20.64 3.61
C VAL A 275 9.96 21.18 3.02
N PHE A 276 9.76 22.47 3.13
CA PHE A 276 8.59 23.21 2.62
C PHE A 276 9.01 23.91 1.31
N GLU A 277 9.03 23.17 0.21
CA GLU A 277 9.56 23.63 -1.08
C GLU A 277 8.86 24.87 -1.65
N ASP A 278 7.58 25.06 -1.33
CA ASP A 278 6.76 26.19 -1.74
C ASP A 278 6.99 27.45 -0.88
N ILE A 279 7.85 27.39 0.16
CA ILE A 279 8.23 28.52 0.99
C ILE A 279 9.65 28.94 0.64
N TYR A 280 9.79 29.96 -0.17
CA TYR A 280 11.06 30.55 -0.60
C TYR A 280 10.90 32.08 -0.73
N PRO A 281 12.00 32.85 -0.70
CA PRO A 281 11.94 34.29 -0.87
C PRO A 281 11.31 34.67 -2.21
N SER A 282 10.19 35.35 -2.18
CA SER A 282 9.46 35.77 -3.39
C SER A 282 8.69 37.06 -3.15
N ILE A 283 8.21 37.64 -4.25
CA ILE A 283 7.30 38.79 -4.19
C ILE A 283 5.86 38.39 -3.93
N ALA A 284 5.54 37.10 -3.90
CA ALA A 284 4.19 36.61 -3.62
C ALA A 284 3.88 36.67 -2.12
N GLY A 285 2.68 37.03 -1.76
CA GLY A 285 2.21 37.03 -0.36
C GLY A 285 2.70 38.18 0.52
N VAL A 286 3.45 39.14 -0.02
CA VAL A 286 3.85 40.34 0.69
C VAL A 286 2.79 41.41 0.52
N GLU A 287 2.27 41.97 1.61
CA GLU A 287 1.34 43.12 1.60
C GLU A 287 2.07 44.41 1.13
N LEU A 288 2.56 44.41 -0.09
CA LEU A 288 3.09 45.62 -0.73
C LEU A 288 2.14 46.01 -1.88
N PRO A 289 1.87 47.29 -2.07
CA PRO A 289 0.87 47.72 -3.04
C PRO A 289 1.25 47.26 -4.44
N ALA A 290 0.38 46.43 -5.03
CA ALA A 290 0.41 46.01 -6.43
C ALA A 290 1.72 45.30 -6.91
N ILE A 291 2.44 44.63 -6.00
CA ILE A 291 3.68 43.94 -6.33
C ILE A 291 3.36 42.64 -7.06
N GLY A 292 4.10 42.40 -8.16
CA GLY A 292 4.00 41.18 -8.94
C GLY A 292 2.77 41.11 -9.85
N ARG A 293 2.14 42.23 -10.19
CA ARG A 293 1.08 42.29 -11.19
C ARG A 293 1.58 42.83 -12.50
N ILE A 294 1.07 42.31 -13.60
CA ILE A 294 1.31 42.85 -14.93
C ILE A 294 0.34 44.01 -15.13
N ASP A 295 0.88 45.23 -15.32
CA ASP A 295 0.06 46.44 -15.48
C ASP A 295 -0.35 46.68 -16.90
N GLU A 296 0.52 46.44 -17.82
CA GLU A 296 0.30 46.70 -19.23
C GLU A 296 0.99 45.62 -20.07
N LEU A 297 0.24 45.03 -20.96
CA LEU A 297 0.74 44.08 -21.94
C LEU A 297 0.92 44.80 -23.26
N VAL A 298 2.06 44.72 -23.85
CA VAL A 298 2.26 45.15 -25.23
C VAL A 298 1.55 44.16 -26.13
N ALA A 299 0.46 44.60 -26.80
CA ALA A 299 -0.30 43.72 -27.66
C ALA A 299 0.59 43.06 -28.73
N ALA A 300 0.35 41.78 -29.01
CA ALA A 300 1.12 41.02 -30.01
C ALA A 300 1.12 41.69 -31.39
N GLU A 301 0.11 42.48 -31.74
CA GLU A 301 0.02 43.25 -32.95
C GLU A 301 1.00 44.45 -33.03
N GLN A 302 1.54 44.88 -31.88
CA GLN A 302 2.57 45.92 -31.81
C GLN A 302 4.00 45.34 -31.82
N ILE A 303 4.14 44.02 -31.76
CA ILE A 303 5.43 43.35 -31.90
C ILE A 303 5.86 43.49 -33.37
N THR A 304 6.96 44.22 -33.60
CA THR A 304 7.51 44.34 -34.93
C THR A 304 7.93 42.97 -35.46
N LYS A 305 7.88 42.80 -36.82
CA LYS A 305 8.33 41.52 -37.45
C LYS A 305 9.67 41.02 -36.95
N GLU A 306 10.60 41.92 -36.61
CA GLU A 306 11.92 41.58 -36.02
C GLU A 306 11.79 40.99 -34.61
N THR A 307 10.82 41.41 -33.80
CA THR A 307 10.59 40.89 -32.44
C THR A 307 9.88 39.55 -32.50
N GLU A 308 8.92 39.36 -33.39
CA GLU A 308 8.31 38.06 -33.66
C GLU A 308 9.26 37.02 -34.18
N THR A 309 10.21 37.43 -35.07
CA THR A 309 11.23 36.52 -35.60
C THR A 309 12.23 36.07 -34.53
N LYS A 310 12.40 36.82 -33.45
CA LYS A 310 13.23 36.45 -32.28
C LYS A 310 12.48 35.66 -31.20
N GLY A 311 11.16 35.48 -31.34
CA GLY A 311 10.36 34.69 -30.34
C GLY A 311 10.29 35.37 -28.99
N THR A 312 10.34 36.71 -28.90
CA THR A 312 10.24 37.47 -27.64
C THR A 312 8.96 38.29 -27.57
N PHE A 313 8.55 38.64 -26.33
CA PHE A 313 7.47 39.58 -26.05
C PHE A 313 7.86 40.47 -24.86
N LYS A 314 7.13 41.58 -24.65
CA LYS A 314 7.45 42.52 -23.59
C LYS A 314 6.22 42.71 -22.67
N ILE A 315 6.48 42.79 -21.37
CA ILE A 315 5.49 43.18 -20.36
C ILE A 315 6.00 44.37 -19.58
N THR A 316 5.06 45.22 -19.13
CA THR A 316 5.37 46.30 -18.20
C THR A 316 4.79 45.95 -16.83
N ILE A 317 5.63 46.03 -15.81
CA ILE A 317 5.25 45.76 -14.42
C ILE A 317 5.41 46.99 -13.56
N LYS A 318 4.58 47.17 -12.53
CA LYS A 318 4.77 48.23 -11.54
C LYS A 318 6.07 48.09 -10.77
N ASN A 319 6.44 49.22 -10.17
CA ASN A 319 7.59 49.23 -9.24
C ASN A 319 7.39 48.22 -8.13
N ILE A 320 8.28 47.23 -8.05
CA ILE A 320 8.29 46.15 -7.07
C ILE A 320 9.11 46.47 -5.81
N GLY A 321 9.57 47.74 -5.71
CA GLY A 321 10.29 48.22 -4.54
C GLY A 321 11.79 47.95 -4.53
N PHE A 322 12.32 47.31 -5.57
CA PHE A 322 13.77 47.10 -5.77
C PHE A 322 14.10 47.03 -7.28
N ASN A 323 15.36 47.31 -7.62
CA ASN A 323 15.79 47.23 -9.01
C ASN A 323 16.16 45.77 -9.35
N ILE A 324 15.40 45.11 -10.23
CA ILE A 324 15.60 43.71 -10.64
C ILE A 324 17.05 43.46 -11.12
N LYS A 325 17.64 44.39 -11.85
CA LYS A 325 19.00 44.23 -12.39
C LYS A 325 20.07 44.03 -11.34
N ASP A 326 19.91 44.61 -10.15
CA ASP A 326 20.87 44.52 -9.07
C ASP A 326 20.86 43.14 -8.37
N TYR A 327 19.83 42.34 -8.66
CA TYR A 327 19.60 41.04 -8.04
C TYR A 327 19.63 39.85 -9.01
N LEU A 328 19.99 40.11 -10.29
CA LEU A 328 20.19 39.05 -11.27
C LEU A 328 21.41 38.21 -10.89
N THR A 329 21.32 36.91 -11.16
CA THR A 329 22.40 35.93 -10.94
C THR A 329 23.08 35.57 -12.26
N THR A 330 24.01 34.63 -12.25
CA THR A 330 24.58 34.02 -13.47
C THR A 330 23.58 33.06 -14.15
N GLU A 331 22.55 32.64 -13.43
CA GLU A 331 21.46 31.85 -13.97
C GLU A 331 20.45 32.77 -14.69
N THR A 332 19.74 32.22 -15.67
CA THR A 332 18.73 32.96 -16.39
C THR A 332 17.50 33.16 -15.48
N ALA A 333 17.21 34.42 -15.15
CA ALA A 333 16.04 34.75 -14.38
C ALA A 333 14.76 34.45 -15.19
N THR A 334 13.74 33.96 -14.51
CA THR A 334 12.45 33.59 -15.13
C THR A 334 11.28 34.25 -14.43
N ILE A 335 10.20 34.51 -15.16
CA ILE A 335 8.90 34.89 -14.59
C ILE A 335 8.00 33.67 -14.64
N SER A 336 7.55 33.20 -13.48
CA SER A 336 6.58 32.12 -13.33
C SER A 336 5.18 32.70 -13.06
N MET A 337 4.23 32.42 -13.94
CA MET A 337 2.88 32.93 -13.83
C MET A 337 2.09 32.19 -12.75
N LYS A 338 1.42 32.93 -11.86
CA LYS A 338 0.65 32.42 -10.73
C LYS A 338 -0.84 32.72 -10.84
N SER A 339 -1.27 33.34 -11.94
CA SER A 339 -2.69 33.53 -12.27
C SER A 339 -2.86 33.80 -13.78
N GLY A 340 -4.09 33.83 -14.26
CA GLY A 340 -4.42 34.09 -15.65
C GLY A 340 -4.36 32.87 -16.56
N SER A 341 -4.53 33.10 -17.88
CA SER A 341 -4.59 32.02 -18.87
C SER A 341 -3.23 31.30 -19.09
N LEU A 342 -2.15 31.86 -18.59
CA LEU A 342 -0.79 31.29 -18.65
C LEU A 342 -0.25 30.89 -17.27
N ILE A 343 -1.14 30.58 -16.34
CA ILE A 343 -0.75 30.05 -15.03
C ILE A 343 0.12 28.80 -15.18
N GLY A 344 1.21 28.71 -14.39
CA GLY A 344 2.18 27.60 -14.45
C GLY A 344 3.19 27.69 -15.59
N TYR A 345 3.08 28.68 -16.50
CA TYR A 345 4.12 28.93 -17.52
C TYR A 345 5.26 29.76 -16.94
N GLU A 346 6.45 29.42 -17.37
CA GLU A 346 7.67 30.15 -17.03
C GLU A 346 8.28 30.78 -18.29
N PHE A 347 8.66 32.05 -18.17
CA PHE A 347 9.24 32.83 -19.26
C PHE A 347 10.61 33.37 -18.86
N GLU A 348 11.61 33.07 -19.65
CA GLU A 348 12.98 33.55 -19.43
C GLU A 348 13.06 35.06 -19.64
N ILE A 349 13.69 35.77 -18.72
CA ILE A 349 13.95 37.21 -18.80
C ILE A 349 15.17 37.43 -19.70
N VAL A 350 14.94 38.16 -20.79
CA VAL A 350 16.02 38.55 -21.75
C VAL A 350 16.61 39.90 -21.36
N ASP A 351 15.77 40.88 -21.02
CA ASP A 351 16.21 42.23 -20.62
C ASP A 351 15.20 42.87 -19.69
N VAL A 352 15.67 43.76 -18.84
CA VAL A 352 14.86 44.54 -17.89
C VAL A 352 15.24 46.01 -18.07
N VAL A 353 14.28 46.86 -18.32
CA VAL A 353 14.50 48.33 -18.45
C VAL A 353 13.65 49.04 -17.42
N GLN A 354 14.26 49.79 -16.51
CA GLN A 354 13.54 50.67 -15.62
C GLN A 354 13.09 51.95 -16.32
N LEU A 355 11.82 52.23 -16.22
CA LEU A 355 11.21 53.44 -16.84
C LEU A 355 11.32 54.64 -15.88
N GLU A 356 11.22 55.84 -16.43
CA GLU A 356 11.22 57.10 -15.63
C GLU A 356 10.09 57.14 -14.59
N SER A 357 8.98 56.41 -14.82
CA SER A 357 7.88 56.21 -13.87
C SER A 357 8.20 55.35 -12.66
N GLY A 358 9.37 54.69 -12.68
CA GLY A 358 9.78 53.70 -11.70
C GLY A 358 9.24 52.27 -11.98
N ASN A 359 8.42 52.09 -13.00
CA ASN A 359 7.98 50.79 -13.50
C ASN A 359 9.08 50.07 -14.26
N TYR A 360 8.91 48.82 -14.59
CA TYR A 360 9.85 48.02 -15.36
C TYR A 360 9.24 47.46 -16.62
N ASP A 361 9.93 47.64 -17.75
CA ASP A 361 9.69 46.89 -18.98
C ASP A 361 10.58 45.64 -18.97
N ILE A 362 9.95 44.48 -19.04
CA ILE A 362 10.66 43.19 -19.05
C ILE A 362 10.42 42.53 -20.39
N THR A 363 11.51 42.23 -21.08
CA THR A 363 11.50 41.46 -22.33
C THR A 363 11.69 39.99 -22.01
N LEU A 364 10.78 39.14 -22.47
CA LEU A 364 10.68 37.72 -22.16
C LEU A 364 10.78 36.88 -23.41
N ASN A 365 11.38 35.68 -23.31
CA ASN A 365 11.32 34.67 -24.35
C ASN A 365 9.92 34.03 -24.34
N LYS A 366 9.36 33.79 -25.55
CA LYS A 366 8.15 32.96 -25.67
C LYS A 366 8.48 31.54 -25.30
N SER A 367 7.59 30.92 -24.56
CA SER A 367 7.69 29.50 -24.22
C SER A 367 7.07 28.65 -25.32
N THR A 368 7.69 27.50 -25.62
CA THR A 368 7.12 26.50 -26.52
C THR A 368 6.79 25.28 -25.70
N ARG A 369 5.52 25.06 -25.48
CA ARG A 369 4.99 23.89 -24.79
C ARG A 369 3.92 23.27 -25.70
N ASP A 370 3.91 21.96 -25.85
CA ASP A 370 2.91 21.22 -26.64
C ASP A 370 2.79 21.70 -28.12
N ASP A 371 3.92 22.00 -28.77
CA ASP A 371 4.02 22.51 -30.15
C ASP A 371 3.42 23.91 -30.39
N PHE A 372 2.99 24.61 -29.32
CA PHE A 372 2.49 25.97 -29.42
C PHE A 372 3.42 26.96 -28.73
N GLN A 373 3.64 28.11 -29.39
CA GLN A 373 4.31 29.24 -28.75
C GLN A 373 3.29 30.11 -28.00
N VAL A 374 3.58 30.39 -26.74
CA VAL A 374 2.82 31.30 -25.90
C VAL A 374 3.72 32.47 -25.44
N PRO A 375 3.19 33.68 -25.26
CA PRO A 375 1.81 34.12 -25.51
C PRO A 375 1.40 34.08 -26.99
N ASN A 376 0.10 33.85 -27.25
CA ASN A 376 -0.47 33.88 -28.59
C ASN A 376 -1.89 34.49 -28.54
N ALA A 377 -2.59 34.55 -29.67
CA ALA A 377 -3.91 35.17 -29.75
C ALA A 377 -5.01 34.48 -28.91
N GLY A 378 -4.84 33.18 -28.60
CA GLY A 378 -5.78 32.39 -27.79
C GLY A 378 -5.40 32.28 -26.31
N GLN A 379 -4.11 32.39 -26.03
CA GLN A 379 -3.55 32.31 -24.67
C GLN A 379 -2.57 33.46 -24.48
N ASN A 380 -2.99 34.45 -23.71
CA ASN A 380 -2.25 35.68 -23.52
C ASN A 380 -2.28 36.14 -22.06
N LEU A 381 -1.31 36.95 -21.70
CA LEU A 381 -1.25 37.61 -20.40
C LEU A 381 -2.26 38.75 -20.34
N SER A 382 -2.81 39.01 -19.16
CA SER A 382 -3.78 40.07 -18.91
C SER A 382 -3.28 41.01 -17.80
N ALA A 383 -3.69 42.24 -17.85
CA ALA A 383 -3.44 43.20 -16.77
C ALA A 383 -4.05 42.66 -15.45
N GLY A 384 -3.27 42.64 -14.38
CA GLY A 384 -3.65 42.10 -13.10
C GLY A 384 -3.25 40.64 -12.87
N ASP A 385 -2.69 39.94 -13.86
CA ASP A 385 -2.13 38.64 -13.66
C ASP A 385 -0.98 38.66 -12.61
N ARG A 386 -0.93 37.65 -11.78
CA ARG A 386 0.08 37.51 -10.72
C ARG A 386 1.22 36.65 -11.22
N PHE A 387 2.43 36.97 -10.78
CA PHE A 387 3.62 36.24 -11.11
C PHE A 387 4.66 36.29 -9.97
N VAL A 388 5.63 35.43 -10.03
CA VAL A 388 6.85 35.48 -9.21
C VAL A 388 8.07 35.52 -10.11
N ILE A 389 9.13 36.12 -9.63
CA ILE A 389 10.44 36.11 -10.33
C ILE A 389 11.30 35.04 -9.66
N LEU A 390 11.85 34.15 -10.46
CA LEU A 390 12.70 33.04 -10.05
C LEU A 390 14.12 33.22 -10.54
N ASN A 391 15.08 32.55 -9.90
CA ASN A 391 16.51 32.57 -10.22
C ASN A 391 17.13 33.98 -10.08
N ILE A 392 16.68 34.72 -9.08
CA ILE A 392 17.27 36.00 -8.66
C ILE A 392 17.65 35.95 -7.19
N LYS A 393 18.55 36.81 -6.77
CA LYS A 393 18.85 37.02 -5.35
C LYS A 393 17.80 37.95 -4.80
N MET A 394 16.92 37.46 -3.90
CA MET A 394 15.91 38.35 -3.33
C MET A 394 16.52 39.28 -2.27
N PRO A 395 16.02 40.54 -2.18
CA PRO A 395 16.41 41.44 -1.10
C PRO A 395 16.12 40.87 0.27
N GLU A 396 16.94 41.20 1.27
CA GLU A 396 16.90 40.71 2.65
C GLU A 396 15.48 40.74 3.27
N LYS A 397 14.76 41.81 3.05
CA LYS A 397 13.36 41.95 3.53
C LYS A 397 12.45 40.80 3.08
N TYR A 398 12.61 40.29 1.86
CA TYR A 398 11.80 39.20 1.34
C TYR A 398 12.30 37.83 1.88
N VAL A 399 13.57 37.74 2.18
CA VAL A 399 14.15 36.57 2.86
C VAL A 399 13.60 36.46 4.27
N GLU A 400 13.65 37.56 5.07
CA GLU A 400 13.08 37.63 6.43
C GLU A 400 11.60 37.26 6.45
N TYR A 401 10.82 37.79 5.48
CA TYR A 401 9.41 37.46 5.38
C TYR A 401 9.16 35.97 5.11
N ALA A 402 9.98 35.38 4.23
CA ALA A 402 9.88 33.95 3.94
C ALA A 402 10.30 33.08 5.13
N GLU A 403 11.30 33.50 5.92
CA GLU A 403 11.70 32.85 7.18
C GLU A 403 10.56 32.86 8.21
N ASP A 404 9.91 34.02 8.38
CA ASP A 404 8.76 34.14 9.30
C ASP A 404 7.58 33.27 8.85
N ARG A 405 7.34 33.18 7.54
CA ARG A 405 6.33 32.29 6.95
C ARG A 405 6.68 30.82 7.21
N LEU A 406 7.95 30.46 7.02
CA LEU A 406 8.45 29.11 7.32
C LEU A 406 8.23 28.75 8.80
N LEU A 407 8.56 29.65 9.72
CA LEU A 407 8.35 29.44 11.14
C LEU A 407 6.87 29.24 11.49
N LYS A 408 5.97 30.05 10.92
CA LYS A 408 4.53 29.95 11.13
C LYS A 408 3.99 28.59 10.65
N VAL A 409 4.35 28.18 9.44
CA VAL A 409 3.90 26.90 8.87
C VAL A 409 4.50 25.71 9.62
N ALA A 410 5.80 25.74 9.93
CA ALA A 410 6.46 24.70 10.71
C ALA A 410 5.86 24.55 12.12
N THR A 411 5.53 25.67 12.79
CA THR A 411 4.87 25.64 14.11
C THR A 411 3.49 25.00 14.04
N SER A 412 2.71 25.37 13.02
CA SER A 412 1.39 24.74 12.78
C SER A 412 1.51 23.26 12.47
N CYS A 413 2.51 22.88 11.69
CA CYS A 413 2.78 21.47 11.36
C CYS A 413 3.18 20.67 12.61
N LEU A 414 4.11 21.20 13.43
CA LEU A 414 4.53 20.55 14.68
C LEU A 414 3.35 20.36 15.63
N ALA A 415 2.50 21.36 15.80
CA ALA A 415 1.34 21.29 16.68
C ALA A 415 0.33 20.20 16.28
N LYS A 416 0.31 19.81 15.00
CA LYS A 416 -0.52 18.70 14.49
C LYS A 416 0.08 17.32 14.77
N HIS A 417 1.37 17.20 15.12
CA HIS A 417 2.09 15.93 15.24
C HIS A 417 2.79 15.77 16.61
N ASP A 418 2.59 16.68 17.55
CA ASP A 418 3.35 16.73 18.80
C ASP A 418 2.76 15.91 19.95
N HIS A 419 1.70 15.15 19.69
CA HIS A 419 1.03 14.30 20.67
C HIS A 419 0.59 12.98 20.06
N VAL A 420 0.28 12.01 20.92
CA VAL A 420 -0.23 10.71 20.50
C VAL A 420 -1.69 10.86 20.10
N PHE A 421 -2.04 10.35 18.92
CA PHE A 421 -3.42 10.25 18.49
C PHE A 421 -3.97 8.88 18.86
N TYR A 422 -5.16 8.90 19.40
CA TYR A 422 -5.86 7.70 19.79
C TYR A 422 -7.02 7.42 18.84
N THR A 423 -7.19 6.15 18.51
CA THR A 423 -8.39 5.63 17.88
C THR A 423 -9.16 4.85 18.93
N TYR A 424 -10.46 5.08 19.01
CA TYR A 424 -11.35 4.37 19.92
C TYR A 424 -12.35 3.55 19.12
N ASN A 425 -12.42 2.25 19.40
CA ASN A 425 -13.50 1.39 18.93
C ASN A 425 -14.46 1.21 20.09
N ILE A 426 -15.70 1.64 19.91
CA ILE A 426 -16.69 1.62 20.97
C ILE A 426 -17.79 0.59 20.67
N GLY A 427 -18.10 -0.25 21.66
CA GLY A 427 -19.26 -1.13 21.66
C GLY A 427 -20.44 -0.39 22.29
N VAL A 428 -21.45 -0.13 21.47
CA VAL A 428 -22.65 0.62 21.87
C VAL A 428 -23.71 -0.34 22.40
N ASP A 429 -24.39 0.04 23.49
CA ASP A 429 -25.56 -0.70 24.00
C ASP A 429 -26.76 -0.50 23.06
N GLU A 430 -27.07 -1.50 22.28
CA GLU A 430 -28.14 -1.51 21.27
C GLU A 430 -29.52 -1.24 21.89
N ILE A 431 -29.75 -1.76 23.11
CA ILE A 431 -30.99 -1.52 23.83
C ILE A 431 -31.07 -0.06 24.28
N TYR A 432 -29.96 0.51 24.68
CA TYR A 432 -29.88 1.92 25.03
C TYR A 432 -30.21 2.80 23.81
N MET A 433 -29.61 2.50 22.66
CA MET A 433 -29.87 3.22 21.40
C MET A 433 -31.35 3.13 21.01
N ALA A 434 -31.97 1.94 21.12
CA ALA A 434 -33.38 1.74 20.80
C ALA A 434 -34.32 2.47 21.75
N ARG A 435 -33.96 2.64 23.04
CA ARG A 435 -34.73 3.40 24.02
C ARG A 435 -34.64 4.91 23.85
N ASN A 436 -33.48 5.39 23.34
CA ASN A 436 -33.24 6.79 23.05
C ASN A 436 -33.41 7.02 21.53
N GLY A 437 -34.60 6.76 21.02
CA GLY A 437 -34.92 6.54 19.61
C GLY A 437 -34.48 7.60 18.59
N ASN A 438 -34.04 8.80 19.04
CA ASN A 438 -33.49 9.80 18.14
C ASN A 438 -31.98 9.61 17.87
N LEU A 439 -31.26 8.84 18.71
CA LEU A 439 -29.82 8.66 18.56
C LEU A 439 -29.48 7.88 17.30
N HIS A 440 -30.27 6.88 16.96
CA HIS A 440 -30.11 6.12 15.72
C HIS A 440 -30.10 7.02 14.47
N ASP A 441 -31.02 7.98 14.38
CA ASP A 441 -31.15 8.87 13.23
C ASP A 441 -30.15 10.03 13.25
N LEU A 442 -29.62 10.39 14.42
CA LEU A 442 -28.74 11.54 14.62
C LEU A 442 -27.26 11.20 14.42
N ILE A 443 -26.85 10.01 14.85
CA ILE A 443 -25.43 9.62 14.81
C ILE A 443 -24.93 9.49 13.36
N ARG A 444 -23.88 10.20 12.99
CA ARG A 444 -23.28 10.22 11.64
C ARG A 444 -21.77 10.31 11.72
N GLU A 445 -21.11 9.81 10.69
CA GLU A 445 -19.67 10.04 10.49
C GLU A 445 -19.36 11.54 10.36
N GLY A 446 -18.21 11.96 10.88
CA GLY A 446 -17.77 13.36 10.93
C GLY A 446 -18.36 14.18 12.07
N MET A 447 -19.35 13.68 12.81
CA MET A 447 -19.82 14.32 14.03
C MET A 447 -18.88 14.05 15.20
N LYS A 448 -18.86 14.98 16.16
CA LYS A 448 -18.23 14.80 17.46
C LYS A 448 -19.15 14.05 18.40
N LEU A 449 -18.67 12.94 18.92
CA LEU A 449 -19.34 12.13 19.94
C LEU A 449 -18.77 12.51 21.31
N PRO A 450 -19.55 13.11 22.22
CA PRO A 450 -19.12 13.34 23.60
C PRO A 450 -18.97 12.00 24.32
N LEU A 451 -17.73 11.71 24.75
CA LEU A 451 -17.35 10.47 25.43
C LEU A 451 -16.78 10.80 26.81
N TYR A 452 -17.33 10.15 27.84
CA TYR A 452 -16.82 10.29 29.21
C TYR A 452 -16.42 8.94 29.77
N ASP A 453 -15.15 8.77 30.08
CA ASP A 453 -14.61 7.60 30.79
C ASP A 453 -13.47 8.00 31.73
N VAL A 454 -13.61 7.63 33.00
CA VAL A 454 -12.67 8.03 34.06
C VAL A 454 -11.35 7.25 33.95
N ASP A 455 -11.40 5.98 33.55
CA ASP A 455 -10.25 5.09 33.54
C ASP A 455 -9.29 5.44 32.39
N PHE A 456 -9.85 5.81 31.22
CA PHE A 456 -9.07 6.32 30.10
C PHE A 456 -8.80 7.83 30.17
N GLY A 457 -9.41 8.53 31.14
CA GLY A 457 -9.27 9.97 31.28
C GLY A 457 -9.89 10.76 30.13
N THR A 458 -10.92 10.20 29.47
CA THR A 458 -11.64 10.88 28.39
C THR A 458 -12.80 11.69 28.98
N ASP A 459 -12.79 12.98 28.72
CA ASP A 459 -13.88 13.91 29.00
C ASP A 459 -13.92 14.96 27.89
N TYR A 460 -14.06 14.48 26.66
CA TYR A 460 -14.07 15.33 25.47
C TYR A 460 -14.82 14.67 24.32
N SER A 461 -15.11 15.45 23.31
CA SER A 461 -15.81 15.00 22.14
C SER A 461 -14.83 14.55 21.07
N ILE A 462 -15.01 13.33 20.55
CA ILE A 462 -14.14 12.67 19.57
C ILE A 462 -14.90 12.51 18.26
N ILE A 463 -14.23 12.68 17.13
CA ILE A 463 -14.87 12.60 15.80
C ILE A 463 -15.15 11.14 15.45
N ILE A 464 -16.38 10.86 14.97
CA ILE A 464 -16.76 9.58 14.39
C ILE A 464 -16.08 9.42 13.03
N GLN A 465 -15.11 8.51 12.95
CA GLN A 465 -14.37 8.22 11.73
C GLN A 465 -15.11 7.27 10.81
N SER A 466 -15.66 6.21 11.40
CA SER A 466 -16.46 5.24 10.67
C SER A 466 -17.66 4.80 11.50
N LEU A 467 -18.74 4.53 10.80
CA LEU A 467 -20.01 4.07 11.35
C LEU A 467 -20.52 2.93 10.47
N SER A 468 -20.65 1.73 11.05
CA SER A 468 -21.36 0.63 10.43
C SER A 468 -22.60 0.32 11.24
N ILE A 469 -23.74 0.16 10.55
CA ILE A 469 -25.03 -0.16 11.16
C ILE A 469 -25.64 -1.34 10.41
N ARG A 470 -25.87 -2.44 11.12
CA ARG A 470 -26.61 -3.58 10.57
C ARG A 470 -28.03 -3.55 11.08
N GLU A 471 -28.96 -3.53 10.17
CA GLU A 471 -30.38 -3.53 10.45
C GLU A 471 -31.09 -4.74 9.83
N GLY A 472 -32.07 -5.29 10.56
CA GLY A 472 -32.84 -6.45 10.13
C GLY A 472 -34.06 -6.68 10.96
N GLU A 473 -34.39 -7.96 11.20
CA GLU A 473 -35.51 -8.35 12.06
C GLU A 473 -35.19 -8.16 13.57
N SER A 474 -33.93 -8.02 13.93
CA SER A 474 -33.46 -7.75 15.30
C SER A 474 -33.21 -6.25 15.54
N ILE A 475 -32.81 -5.92 16.78
CA ILE A 475 -32.36 -4.57 17.13
C ILE A 475 -31.10 -4.24 16.32
N PRO A 476 -30.98 -3.02 15.76
CA PRO A 476 -29.79 -2.61 15.00
C PRO A 476 -28.51 -2.75 15.82
N THR A 477 -27.45 -3.24 15.18
CA THR A 477 -26.10 -3.31 15.76
C THR A 477 -25.22 -2.22 15.18
N TYR A 478 -24.29 -1.71 15.99
CA TYR A 478 -23.44 -0.57 15.65
C TYR A 478 -21.98 -0.91 15.85
N ASP A 479 -21.17 -0.58 14.84
CA ASP A 479 -19.71 -0.58 14.91
C ASP A 479 -19.23 0.86 14.68
N ILE A 480 -18.61 1.47 15.70
CA ILE A 480 -18.23 2.88 15.66
C ILE A 480 -16.76 3.02 16.00
N SER A 481 -16.02 3.62 15.07
CA SER A 481 -14.63 4.03 15.30
C SER A 481 -14.55 5.54 15.44
N LEU A 482 -13.85 5.99 16.47
CA LEU A 482 -13.63 7.40 16.77
C LEU A 482 -12.15 7.72 16.68
N SER A 483 -11.80 8.93 16.26
CA SER A 483 -10.40 9.40 16.29
C SER A 483 -10.35 10.90 16.58
N ASP A 484 -9.30 11.32 17.28
CA ASP A 484 -9.04 12.73 17.54
C ASP A 484 -8.71 13.51 16.25
N LYS A 485 -8.30 12.81 15.20
CA LYS A 485 -7.95 13.37 13.89
C LYS A 485 -8.55 12.51 12.79
N PRO A 486 -9.00 13.11 11.68
CA PRO A 486 -9.42 12.33 10.51
C PRO A 486 -8.31 11.37 10.09
N ILE A 487 -8.65 10.09 9.97
CA ILE A 487 -7.71 9.07 9.49
C ILE A 487 -7.62 9.21 7.98
N ALA A 488 -6.41 9.42 7.45
CA ALA A 488 -6.18 9.45 6.02
C ALA A 488 -6.71 8.18 5.35
N SER A 489 -7.51 8.33 4.32
CA SER A 489 -8.01 7.21 3.53
C SER A 489 -6.84 6.46 2.86
N THR A 490 -7.07 5.23 2.41
CA THR A 490 -6.05 4.48 1.64
C THR A 490 -5.60 5.28 0.40
N ILE A 491 -6.50 6.07 -0.19
CA ILE A 491 -6.21 6.97 -1.31
C ILE A 491 -5.23 8.06 -0.88
N ASP A 492 -5.40 8.62 0.31
CA ASP A 492 -4.49 9.65 0.86
C ASP A 492 -3.07 9.10 1.05
N LYS A 493 -2.95 7.88 1.56
CA LYS A 493 -1.65 7.20 1.73
C LYS A 493 -0.96 6.96 0.38
N ILE A 494 -1.72 6.66 -0.67
CA ILE A 494 -1.20 6.51 -2.03
C ILE A 494 -0.72 7.86 -2.57
N TRP A 495 -1.46 8.94 -2.36
CA TRP A 495 -1.06 10.28 -2.80
C TRP A 495 0.15 10.80 -2.03
N ASP A 496 0.22 10.58 -0.72
CA ASP A 496 1.41 10.91 0.07
C ASP A 496 2.65 10.15 -0.42
N ALA A 497 2.49 8.89 -0.82
CA ALA A 497 3.57 8.11 -1.43
C ALA A 497 3.98 8.68 -2.80
N ILE A 498 3.04 9.15 -3.61
CA ILE A 498 3.30 9.79 -4.91
C ILE A 498 4.01 11.13 -4.71
N ASP A 499 3.57 11.95 -3.76
CA ASP A 499 4.19 13.24 -3.45
C ASP A 499 5.60 13.05 -2.86
N ASN A 500 5.81 12.05 -2.02
CA ASN A 500 7.14 11.69 -1.53
C ASN A 500 8.07 11.24 -2.65
N VAL A 501 7.59 10.46 -3.62
CA VAL A 501 8.37 10.05 -4.79
C VAL A 501 8.68 11.24 -5.70
N ARG A 502 7.75 12.19 -5.85
CA ARG A 502 8.00 13.45 -6.58
C ARG A 502 9.08 14.29 -5.90
N ASN A 503 9.05 14.39 -4.58
CA ASN A 503 10.02 15.17 -3.81
C ASN A 503 11.39 14.49 -3.72
N GLU A 504 11.46 13.16 -3.63
CA GLU A 504 12.73 12.41 -3.67
C GLU A 504 13.38 12.42 -5.06
N GLY A 505 12.60 12.57 -6.13
CA GLY A 505 13.11 12.69 -7.51
C GLY A 505 13.83 14.00 -7.80
N SER A 506 13.70 15.02 -6.95
CA SER A 506 14.32 16.35 -7.15
C SER A 506 15.69 16.51 -6.49
N THR A 507 16.20 15.53 -5.74
CA THR A 507 17.46 15.66 -4.98
C THR A 507 18.70 15.06 -5.61
N SER A 508 18.70 14.67 -6.89
CA SER A 508 19.92 14.19 -7.53
C SER A 508 20.41 15.07 -8.70
N THR A 509 21.45 15.82 -8.39
CA THR A 509 22.52 16.29 -9.27
C THR A 509 22.15 17.22 -10.42
N GLY A 510 22.38 18.50 -10.23
CA GLY A 510 22.98 19.46 -11.18
C GLY A 510 22.59 19.32 -12.65
N GLY A 511 21.32 19.46 -12.95
CA GLY A 511 20.81 19.63 -14.29
C GLY A 511 19.55 20.45 -14.21
N SER A 512 19.58 21.66 -14.76
CA SER A 512 18.42 22.51 -14.94
C SER A 512 17.28 21.69 -15.52
N ILE A 513 16.32 21.28 -14.70
CA ILE A 513 15.04 20.83 -15.19
C ILE A 513 14.22 22.09 -15.38
N ILE A 514 14.27 22.62 -16.56
CA ILE A 514 13.27 23.53 -17.10
C ILE A 514 11.93 22.84 -16.86
N GLY A 515 11.01 23.52 -16.15
CA GLY A 515 9.71 23.01 -15.73
C GLY A 515 8.89 22.37 -16.85
N GLY A 516 9.14 21.12 -17.02
CA GLY A 516 8.35 20.20 -17.81
C GLY A 516 8.29 18.94 -16.96
N GLY A 517 7.23 18.78 -16.20
CA GLY A 517 6.91 17.49 -15.63
C GLY A 517 6.98 16.48 -16.76
N ALA A 518 7.78 15.41 -16.59
CA ALA A 518 7.81 14.34 -17.55
C ALA A 518 6.36 13.92 -17.83
N SER A 519 5.99 13.82 -19.11
CA SER A 519 4.63 13.43 -19.46
C SER A 519 4.32 12.07 -18.82
N PRO A 520 3.07 11.75 -18.52
CA PRO A 520 2.69 10.42 -18.03
C PRO A 520 3.26 9.29 -18.87
N GLU A 521 3.42 9.52 -20.19
CA GLU A 521 4.07 8.58 -21.10
C GLU A 521 5.59 8.44 -20.87
N GLU A 522 6.28 9.51 -20.49
CA GLU A 522 7.70 9.46 -20.16
C GLU A 522 7.95 8.86 -18.79
N LEU A 523 7.09 9.17 -17.80
CA LEU A 523 7.10 8.52 -16.49
C LEU A 523 6.77 7.02 -16.62
N ASN A 524 5.80 6.65 -17.43
CA ASN A 524 5.45 5.26 -17.71
C ASN A 524 6.57 4.48 -18.43
N LYS A 525 7.45 5.17 -19.13
CA LYS A 525 8.66 4.56 -19.73
C LYS A 525 9.80 4.40 -18.73
N LYS A 526 9.79 5.16 -17.66
CA LYS A 526 10.91 5.27 -16.71
C LYS A 526 10.66 4.57 -15.38
N TYR A 527 9.40 4.48 -14.95
CA TYR A 527 9.01 3.90 -13.66
C TYR A 527 7.94 2.83 -13.82
N LEU A 528 7.99 1.79 -12.98
CA LEU A 528 6.92 0.80 -12.89
C LEU A 528 5.70 1.41 -12.20
N ARG A 529 4.55 1.25 -12.83
CA ARG A 529 3.27 1.72 -12.28
C ARG A 529 2.77 0.77 -11.21
N LYS A 530 2.18 1.32 -10.15
CA LYS A 530 1.66 0.54 -9.01
C LYS A 530 0.17 0.17 -9.16
N ASP A 531 -0.56 0.89 -9.99
CA ASP A 531 -2.01 0.83 -10.16
C ASP A 531 -2.47 -0.06 -11.33
N VAL A 532 -1.55 -0.45 -12.20
CA VAL A 532 -1.81 -1.32 -13.36
C VAL A 532 -0.72 -2.36 -13.52
N ASN A 533 -1.00 -3.37 -14.34
CA ASN A 533 0.02 -4.33 -14.75
C ASN A 533 1.05 -3.63 -15.64
N ASP A 534 2.28 -3.56 -15.17
CA ASP A 534 3.40 -2.95 -15.88
C ASP A 534 4.56 -3.93 -16.02
N THR A 535 5.46 -3.68 -16.98
CA THR A 535 6.55 -4.58 -17.34
C THR A 535 7.89 -3.86 -17.32
N ALA A 536 8.78 -4.28 -16.43
CA ALA A 536 10.18 -3.91 -16.50
C ALA A 536 10.90 -4.68 -17.61
N LYS A 537 11.54 -3.98 -18.51
CA LYS A 537 12.36 -4.58 -19.58
C LYS A 537 13.80 -4.91 -19.14
N GLY A 538 14.18 -4.52 -17.93
CA GLY A 538 15.50 -4.73 -17.34
C GLY A 538 15.39 -5.40 -15.97
N SER A 539 16.54 -5.57 -15.31
CA SER A 539 16.61 -6.06 -13.94
C SER A 539 16.13 -5.01 -12.96
N ILE A 540 15.37 -5.44 -11.95
CA ILE A 540 14.93 -4.60 -10.83
C ILE A 540 15.71 -5.05 -9.60
N HIS A 541 16.39 -4.12 -8.93
CA HIS A 541 17.06 -4.34 -7.67
C HIS A 541 16.26 -3.66 -6.56
N PHE A 542 15.94 -4.40 -5.52
CA PHE A 542 15.28 -3.88 -4.33
C PHE A 542 16.30 -3.83 -3.20
N GLU A 543 16.44 -2.68 -2.55
CA GLU A 543 17.31 -2.49 -1.39
C GLU A 543 16.68 -2.98 -0.10
N ARG A 544 15.37 -3.14 -0.10
CA ARG A 544 14.55 -3.62 1.02
C ARG A 544 13.66 -4.76 0.59
N GLU A 545 12.91 -5.27 1.54
CA GLU A 545 11.94 -6.35 1.34
C GLU A 545 10.83 -5.92 0.38
N ILE A 546 10.31 -6.87 -0.36
CA ILE A 546 9.06 -6.73 -1.12
C ILE A 546 8.06 -7.75 -0.64
N GLY A 547 6.84 -7.32 -0.38
CA GLY A 547 5.83 -8.20 0.20
C GLY A 547 4.40 -7.70 -0.02
N SER A 548 3.44 -8.49 0.44
CA SER A 548 2.05 -8.09 0.47
C SER A 548 1.77 -7.13 1.64
N SER A 549 0.82 -6.21 1.47
CA SER A 549 0.42 -5.26 2.52
C SER A 549 -0.17 -5.91 3.77
N ILE A 550 -0.53 -7.19 3.68
CA ILE A 550 -1.10 -7.99 4.77
C ILE A 550 -0.10 -9.02 5.32
N PHE A 551 1.21 -8.82 5.07
CA PHE A 551 2.23 -9.76 5.54
C PHE A 551 2.32 -9.75 7.06
N ILE A 552 2.24 -10.94 7.63
CA ILE A 552 2.47 -11.21 9.07
C ILE A 552 3.47 -12.35 9.12
N ASP A 553 4.61 -12.10 9.76
CA ASP A 553 5.67 -13.10 9.89
C ASP A 553 5.25 -14.27 10.80
N GLY A 554 5.88 -15.43 10.58
CA GLY A 554 5.68 -16.66 11.32
C GLY A 554 4.88 -17.71 10.58
N TRP A 555 4.84 -18.93 11.14
CA TRP A 555 4.19 -20.09 10.52
C TRP A 555 2.66 -20.00 10.44
N GLU A 556 2.05 -19.24 11.34
CA GLU A 556 0.61 -18.92 11.33
C GLU A 556 0.33 -17.54 10.73
N GLY A 557 1.35 -16.93 10.14
CA GLY A 557 1.27 -15.63 9.47
C GLY A 557 0.44 -15.66 8.19
N LYS A 558 0.39 -14.54 7.50
CA LYS A 558 -0.38 -14.36 6.24
C LYS A 558 0.42 -13.53 5.25
N GLY A 559 0.13 -13.76 3.96
CA GLY A 559 0.72 -12.98 2.88
C GLY A 559 2.08 -13.53 2.43
N TRP A 560 2.86 -12.67 1.81
CA TRP A 560 4.16 -13.06 1.29
C TRP A 560 5.17 -11.92 1.41
N GLU A 561 6.44 -12.29 1.57
CA GLU A 561 7.58 -11.38 1.60
C GLU A 561 8.81 -12.02 0.96
N ILE A 562 9.56 -11.24 0.22
CA ILE A 562 10.92 -11.58 -0.23
C ILE A 562 11.88 -10.60 0.41
N GLN A 563 12.71 -11.08 1.31
CA GLN A 563 13.63 -10.28 2.10
C GLN A 563 14.92 -9.97 1.34
N SER A 564 15.55 -8.86 1.67
CA SER A 564 16.87 -8.48 1.11
C SER A 564 17.97 -9.50 1.39
N THR A 565 17.80 -10.34 2.40
CA THR A 565 18.67 -11.49 2.73
C THR A 565 18.56 -12.64 1.73
N GLY A 566 17.57 -12.60 0.83
CA GLY A 566 17.24 -13.66 -0.12
C GLY A 566 16.26 -14.71 0.42
N ALA A 567 15.73 -14.52 1.64
CA ALA A 567 14.65 -15.35 2.14
C ALA A 567 13.32 -14.97 1.47
N ALA A 568 12.47 -15.96 1.17
CA ALA A 568 11.12 -15.78 0.70
C ALA A 568 10.14 -16.49 1.64
N ILE A 569 9.15 -15.76 2.13
CA ILE A 569 8.07 -16.27 2.98
C ILE A 569 6.78 -16.17 2.17
N LEU A 570 6.11 -17.28 1.94
CA LEU A 570 4.97 -17.38 1.02
C LEU A 570 3.89 -18.28 1.66
N ASP A 571 2.63 -17.87 1.60
CA ASP A 571 1.50 -18.72 2.01
C ASP A 571 1.37 -19.97 1.15
N SER A 572 1.64 -19.85 -0.15
CA SER A 572 1.65 -20.97 -1.08
C SER A 572 2.62 -20.76 -2.23
N LEU A 573 3.26 -21.84 -2.68
CA LEU A 573 4.15 -21.84 -3.83
C LEU A 573 3.66 -22.88 -4.86
N ARG A 574 3.39 -22.42 -6.08
CA ARG A 574 3.05 -23.28 -7.22
C ARG A 574 4.11 -23.18 -8.32
N VAL A 575 4.86 -24.24 -8.54
CA VAL A 575 5.88 -24.33 -9.57
C VAL A 575 5.37 -25.18 -10.73
N ARG A 576 5.52 -24.69 -11.95
CA ARG A 576 5.00 -25.38 -13.17
C ARG A 576 5.96 -26.41 -13.76
N SER A 577 7.25 -26.28 -13.47
CA SER A 577 8.28 -27.17 -13.98
C SER A 577 9.07 -27.78 -12.82
N ASP A 578 10.27 -27.33 -12.58
CA ASP A 578 11.20 -27.97 -11.67
C ASP A 578 11.50 -27.12 -10.42
N ILE A 579 11.74 -27.79 -9.30
CA ILE A 579 12.28 -27.18 -8.08
C ILE A 579 13.64 -27.85 -7.79
N TYR A 580 14.70 -27.04 -7.66
CA TYR A 580 16.02 -27.48 -7.24
C TYR A 580 16.30 -26.98 -5.82
N VAL A 581 16.45 -27.90 -4.88
CA VAL A 581 16.71 -27.56 -3.48
C VAL A 581 18.12 -28.00 -3.12
N GLY A 582 19.00 -27.04 -2.86
CA GLY A 582 20.39 -27.31 -2.49
C GLY A 582 20.58 -27.61 -0.99
N GLY A 583 19.60 -27.32 -0.17
CA GLY A 583 19.63 -27.46 1.29
C GLY A 583 18.55 -28.39 1.81
N ARG A 584 17.91 -27.96 2.88
CA ARG A 584 16.87 -28.71 3.60
C ARG A 584 15.48 -28.26 3.17
N MET A 585 14.53 -29.21 3.13
CA MET A 585 13.11 -28.97 2.95
C MET A 585 12.35 -29.82 3.97
N GLY A 586 11.47 -29.23 4.77
CA GLY A 586 10.79 -29.98 5.82
C GLY A 586 9.58 -29.26 6.41
N SER A 587 8.84 -29.93 7.25
CA SER A 587 7.75 -29.36 8.03
C SER A 587 8.27 -28.50 9.19
N PRO A 588 7.51 -27.47 9.64
CA PRO A 588 7.93 -26.57 10.72
C PRO A 588 8.16 -27.28 12.06
N SER A 589 7.39 -28.33 12.33
CA SER A 589 7.42 -29.09 13.57
C SER A 589 8.21 -30.38 13.47
N PHE A 590 9.15 -30.49 12.49
CA PHE A 590 9.96 -31.71 12.33
C PHE A 590 10.84 -31.97 13.54
N ILE A 591 10.71 -33.18 14.08
CA ILE A 591 11.59 -33.75 15.13
C ILE A 591 12.16 -35.03 14.57
N SER A 592 13.48 -35.05 14.39
CA SER A 592 14.19 -36.27 13.96
C SER A 592 14.18 -37.33 15.05
N GLY A 593 13.98 -38.57 14.68
CA GLY A 593 14.04 -39.71 15.59
C GLY A 593 13.27 -40.92 15.07
N PHE A 594 13.75 -42.11 15.36
CA PHE A 594 13.08 -43.36 15.04
C PHE A 594 12.89 -44.19 16.31
N PRO A 595 11.65 -44.57 16.66
CA PRO A 595 10.37 -44.36 15.99
C PRO A 595 9.60 -43.11 16.42
N GLU A 596 10.12 -42.26 17.33
CA GLU A 596 9.39 -41.20 18.03
C GLU A 596 9.47 -39.82 17.36
N GLY A 597 10.04 -39.73 16.16
CA GLY A 597 10.06 -38.47 15.37
C GLY A 597 8.68 -38.04 14.88
N THR A 598 8.54 -36.80 14.44
CA THR A 598 7.31 -36.26 13.87
C THR A 598 7.59 -35.35 12.69
N GLY A 599 6.65 -35.31 11.71
CA GLY A 599 6.73 -34.47 10.55
C GLY A 599 7.53 -35.07 9.40
N TRP A 600 8.02 -34.23 8.52
CA TRP A 600 8.85 -34.69 7.40
C TRP A 600 10.03 -33.76 7.15
N ASP A 601 11.15 -34.35 6.68
CA ASP A 601 12.35 -33.61 6.34
C ASP A 601 13.11 -34.28 5.19
N LEU A 602 13.51 -33.52 4.21
CA LEU A 602 14.44 -33.89 3.16
C LEU A 602 15.70 -33.07 3.35
N SER A 603 16.76 -33.67 3.85
CA SER A 603 18.00 -32.98 4.17
C SER A 603 19.26 -33.71 3.65
N PRO A 604 20.30 -32.93 3.28
CA PRO A 604 21.59 -33.48 2.95
C PRO A 604 22.34 -33.94 4.22
N TYR A 605 23.07 -35.07 4.11
CA TYR A 605 24.05 -35.51 5.08
C TYR A 605 25.31 -35.95 4.37
N THR A 606 26.43 -35.87 5.07
CA THR A 606 27.73 -36.20 4.51
C THR A 606 28.20 -37.58 5.02
N ILE A 607 28.57 -38.43 4.10
CA ILE A 607 29.28 -39.69 4.42
C ILE A 607 30.72 -39.63 3.91
N THR A 608 31.59 -40.38 4.54
CA THR A 608 32.95 -40.60 4.03
C THR A 608 33.01 -42.02 3.46
N ASN A 609 33.25 -42.13 2.17
CA ASN A 609 33.35 -43.44 1.52
C ASN A 609 34.66 -44.16 1.89
N SER A 610 34.78 -45.43 1.50
CA SER A 610 35.97 -46.25 1.79
C SER A 610 37.28 -45.71 1.22
N ALA A 611 37.22 -44.77 0.29
CA ALA A 611 38.40 -44.08 -0.26
C ALA A 611 38.71 -42.76 0.47
N GLY A 612 38.00 -42.42 1.56
CA GLY A 612 38.20 -41.20 2.35
C GLY A 612 37.59 -39.96 1.72
N VAL A 613 36.79 -40.07 0.65
CA VAL A 613 36.13 -38.97 -0.02
C VAL A 613 34.78 -38.67 0.62
N LYS A 614 34.52 -37.39 0.91
CA LYS A 614 33.23 -36.94 1.43
C LYS A 614 32.21 -36.87 0.31
N GLU A 615 31.11 -37.57 0.50
CA GLU A 615 29.95 -37.54 -0.42
C GLU A 615 28.73 -36.98 0.28
N THR A 616 27.98 -36.12 -0.38
CA THR A 616 26.72 -35.63 0.11
C THR A 616 25.59 -36.53 -0.37
N ARG A 617 24.82 -37.06 0.55
CA ARG A 617 23.61 -37.82 0.30
C ARG A 617 22.40 -37.11 0.87
N TYR A 618 21.21 -37.47 0.38
CA TYR A 618 19.95 -36.89 0.86
C TYR A 618 19.13 -37.97 1.56
N ARG A 619 18.53 -37.60 2.68
CA ARG A 619 17.68 -38.47 3.48
C ARG A 619 16.33 -37.84 3.63
N LEU A 620 15.27 -38.62 3.38
CA LEU A 620 13.89 -38.28 3.67
C LEU A 620 13.44 -38.96 4.93
N GLU A 621 13.07 -38.19 5.96
CA GLU A 621 12.35 -38.70 7.14
C GLU A 621 10.91 -38.18 7.05
N ILE A 622 9.94 -39.07 7.27
CA ILE A 622 8.51 -38.76 7.09
C ILE A 622 7.65 -39.72 7.90
N ASP A 623 6.55 -39.23 8.46
CA ASP A 623 5.65 -40.03 9.30
C ASP A 623 4.97 -41.15 8.50
N ASP A 624 4.39 -40.85 7.34
CA ASP A 624 3.66 -41.81 6.51
C ASP A 624 3.98 -41.64 5.02
N ILE A 625 4.09 -42.78 4.31
CA ILE A 625 4.23 -42.82 2.84
C ILE A 625 3.07 -43.61 2.24
N VAL A 626 2.22 -42.97 1.46
CA VAL A 626 1.15 -43.60 0.70
C VAL A 626 1.48 -43.64 -0.79
N ALA A 627 1.88 -44.79 -1.29
CA ALA A 627 2.16 -45.04 -2.69
C ALA A 627 0.92 -45.64 -3.38
N ARG A 628 0.23 -44.87 -4.25
CA ARG A 628 -1.01 -45.33 -4.90
C ARG A 628 -0.82 -46.40 -5.98
N LYS A 629 0.37 -46.52 -6.56
CA LYS A 629 0.64 -47.53 -7.61
C LYS A 629 1.80 -48.44 -7.22
N SER A 630 3.01 -47.94 -7.22
CA SER A 630 4.21 -48.73 -6.90
C SER A 630 5.28 -47.85 -6.31
N ALA A 631 6.04 -48.39 -5.37
CA ALA A 631 7.29 -47.84 -4.86
C ALA A 631 8.42 -48.84 -5.15
N ARG A 632 9.61 -48.36 -5.56
CA ARG A 632 10.81 -49.18 -5.78
C ARG A 632 11.86 -48.75 -4.80
N PHE A 633 12.34 -49.70 -4.05
CA PHE A 633 13.44 -49.53 -3.09
C PHE A 633 14.60 -50.42 -3.53
N TYR A 634 15.82 -49.93 -3.48
CA TYR A 634 17.00 -50.75 -3.67
C TYR A 634 17.19 -51.67 -2.46
N GLU A 635 16.97 -51.12 -1.27
CA GLU A 635 17.04 -51.79 0.00
C GLU A 635 15.93 -51.29 0.92
N MET A 636 15.31 -52.17 1.69
CA MET A 636 14.27 -51.84 2.67
C MET A 636 14.55 -52.54 3.99
N ILE A 637 14.67 -51.74 5.05
CA ILE A 637 14.79 -52.24 6.42
C ILE A 637 13.46 -51.99 7.13
N ILE A 638 12.82 -53.03 7.61
CA ILE A 638 11.50 -52.95 8.22
C ILE A 638 11.62 -53.34 9.68
N SER A 639 11.40 -52.43 10.61
CA SER A 639 11.46 -52.67 12.05
C SER A 639 10.15 -53.25 12.61
N GLN A 640 9.01 -52.83 12.06
CA GLN A 640 7.69 -53.34 12.44
C GLN A 640 6.78 -53.37 11.21
N LEU A 641 6.06 -54.48 11.06
CA LEU A 641 5.13 -54.63 9.96
C LEU A 641 3.70 -54.83 10.49
N ARG A 642 2.72 -54.08 9.95
CA ARG A 642 1.31 -54.22 10.25
C ARG A 642 0.54 -54.41 8.94
N GLY A 643 -0.22 -55.49 8.81
CA GLY A 643 -1.10 -55.71 7.67
C GLY A 643 -2.52 -55.23 7.96
N GLU A 644 -3.15 -54.60 7.01
CA GLU A 644 -4.53 -54.09 7.12
C GLU A 644 -5.59 -55.06 6.52
N ASN A 645 -5.15 -56.06 5.73
CA ASN A 645 -6.06 -57.06 5.15
C ASN A 645 -5.54 -58.46 5.37
N ASP A 646 -6.42 -59.46 5.48
CA ASP A 646 -6.11 -60.86 5.69
C ASP A 646 -5.04 -61.41 4.75
N ASN A 647 -4.08 -62.19 5.28
CA ASN A 647 -3.06 -62.92 4.54
C ASN A 647 -1.86 -62.12 4.00
N VAL A 648 -1.24 -61.28 4.83
CA VAL A 648 0.09 -60.77 4.52
C VAL A 648 1.15 -61.69 5.10
N MET A 649 1.88 -62.41 4.26
CA MET A 649 3.06 -63.17 4.66
C MET A 649 4.32 -62.36 4.37
N PHE A 650 5.04 -61.98 5.40
CA PHE A 650 6.40 -61.48 5.29
C PHE A 650 7.35 -62.42 5.99
N SER A 651 8.35 -62.87 5.31
CA SER A 651 9.46 -63.60 5.89
C SER A 651 10.53 -62.65 6.36
N GLY A 652 11.19 -62.96 7.46
CA GLY A 652 12.45 -62.29 7.82
C GLY A 652 13.44 -62.40 6.65
N GLN A 653 14.18 -61.33 6.39
CA GLN A 653 15.18 -61.31 5.33
C GLN A 653 16.53 -60.91 5.90
N MET A 654 17.59 -61.59 5.50
CA MET A 654 18.97 -61.21 5.78
C MET A 654 19.85 -61.56 4.58
N LYS A 655 20.91 -60.79 4.42
CA LYS A 655 21.92 -61.03 3.41
C LYS A 655 22.86 -62.15 3.88
N VAL A 656 23.18 -63.07 2.99
CA VAL A 656 24.17 -64.10 3.24
C VAL A 656 25.56 -63.49 3.11
N ALA A 657 26.39 -63.58 4.16
CA ALA A 657 27.76 -63.13 4.14
C ALA A 657 28.66 -64.16 3.48
N TYR A 658 28.65 -65.44 4.01
CA TYR A 658 29.39 -66.56 3.41
C TYR A 658 28.85 -67.87 3.97
N TYR A 659 29.24 -68.96 3.31
CA TYR A 659 28.94 -70.32 3.75
C TYR A 659 30.22 -71.08 4.17
N ASP A 660 30.28 -71.56 5.44
CA ASP A 660 31.31 -72.46 5.93
C ASP A 660 30.85 -73.88 5.70
N SER A 661 31.43 -74.51 4.68
CA SER A 661 31.10 -75.91 4.31
C SER A 661 31.64 -76.92 5.30
N ALA A 662 32.68 -76.57 6.06
CA ALA A 662 33.27 -77.46 7.06
C ALA A 662 32.42 -77.52 8.33
N ALA A 663 31.89 -76.41 8.76
CA ALA A 663 30.99 -76.31 9.91
C ALA A 663 29.48 -76.48 9.53
N GLY A 664 29.14 -76.49 8.24
CA GLY A 664 27.75 -76.53 7.75
C GLY A 664 26.93 -75.32 8.14
N ARG A 665 27.59 -74.15 8.27
CA ARG A 665 26.98 -72.91 8.73
C ARG A 665 26.88 -71.88 7.62
N LEU A 666 25.75 -71.26 7.51
CA LEU A 666 25.50 -70.12 6.64
C LEU A 666 25.51 -68.88 7.51
N TYR A 667 26.51 -68.04 7.30
CA TYR A 667 26.69 -66.81 8.06
C TYR A 667 25.93 -65.70 7.41
N LEU A 668 25.26 -64.90 8.25
CA LEU A 668 24.35 -63.75 7.84
C LEU A 668 25.06 -62.45 8.08
N ASP A 669 24.95 -61.53 7.15
CA ASP A 669 25.51 -60.19 7.27
C ASP A 669 24.68 -59.38 8.27
N THR A 670 25.27 -59.08 9.41
CA THR A 670 24.62 -58.31 10.50
C THR A 670 24.87 -56.81 10.39
N GLU A 671 25.47 -56.34 9.31
CA GLU A 671 25.85 -54.93 9.14
C GLU A 671 26.57 -54.37 10.38
N LEU A 672 27.68 -54.99 10.75
CA LEU A 672 28.47 -54.64 11.94
C LEU A 672 27.70 -54.76 13.27
N GLY A 673 26.75 -55.67 13.34
CA GLY A 673 25.98 -55.95 14.56
C GLY A 673 24.72 -55.10 14.74
N ILE A 674 24.34 -54.31 13.73
CA ILE A 674 23.13 -53.52 13.74
C ILE A 674 21.89 -54.42 13.53
N LEU A 675 21.99 -55.43 12.67
CA LEU A 675 20.90 -56.35 12.37
C LEU A 675 21.04 -57.63 13.22
N TYR A 676 19.91 -58.20 13.61
CA TYR A 676 19.82 -59.45 14.35
C TYR A 676 19.20 -60.53 13.47
N ASN A 677 19.66 -61.77 13.61
CA ASN A 677 19.07 -62.90 12.91
C ASN A 677 17.57 -63.07 13.24
N PRO A 678 16.67 -62.90 12.28
CA PRO A 678 15.22 -63.03 12.50
C PRO A 678 14.74 -64.46 12.43
N PHE A 679 15.60 -65.42 11.98
CA PHE A 679 15.18 -66.78 11.71
C PHE A 679 15.15 -67.63 12.96
N ARG A 680 14.34 -68.68 12.95
CA ARG A 680 14.15 -69.63 14.01
C ARG A 680 14.30 -71.08 13.50
N PRO A 681 14.70 -72.05 14.31
CA PRO A 681 14.65 -73.42 13.90
C PRO A 681 13.25 -73.83 13.39
N GLY A 682 13.26 -74.45 12.23
CA GLY A 682 12.01 -74.84 11.52
C GLY A 682 11.56 -73.92 10.39
N ASP A 683 12.06 -72.69 10.34
CA ASP A 683 11.73 -71.77 9.27
C ASP A 683 12.18 -72.29 7.89
N LEU A 684 11.33 -72.10 6.91
CA LEU A 684 11.67 -72.39 5.51
C LEU A 684 12.15 -71.10 4.84
N LEU A 685 13.36 -71.14 4.29
CA LEU A 685 13.98 -69.99 3.66
C LEU A 685 14.18 -70.27 2.19
N GLU A 686 13.83 -69.28 1.36
CA GLU A 686 14.20 -69.18 -0.04
C GLU A 686 15.33 -68.18 -0.18
N VAL A 687 16.48 -68.61 -0.69
CA VAL A 687 17.62 -67.73 -0.93
C VAL A 687 17.72 -67.47 -2.42
N GLN A 688 17.74 -66.17 -2.74
CA GLN A 688 17.80 -65.72 -4.13
C GLN A 688 18.96 -64.74 -4.29
N ARG A 689 19.64 -64.79 -5.43
CA ARG A 689 20.64 -63.81 -5.83
C ARG A 689 20.21 -63.24 -7.18
N TYR A 690 20.15 -61.91 -7.23
CA TYR A 690 19.84 -61.16 -8.44
C TYR A 690 21.14 -60.69 -9.10
N ASN A 691 21.17 -60.57 -10.45
CA ASN A 691 22.25 -59.84 -11.07
C ASN A 691 22.08 -58.35 -10.80
N GLY A 692 23.20 -57.71 -10.38
CA GLY A 692 23.19 -56.26 -10.07
C GLY A 692 23.14 -55.33 -11.31
N ILE A 693 23.08 -55.90 -12.51
CA ILE A 693 23.08 -55.17 -13.77
C ILE A 693 21.72 -55.42 -14.46
N PRO A 694 20.90 -54.39 -14.70
CA PRO A 694 19.67 -54.58 -15.45
C PRO A 694 19.95 -55.03 -16.88
N SER A 695 19.17 -56.00 -17.37
CA SER A 695 19.18 -56.36 -18.78
C SER A 695 18.64 -55.19 -19.66
N SER A 696 18.76 -55.33 -20.97
CA SER A 696 18.18 -54.36 -21.94
C SER A 696 16.70 -54.10 -21.73
N ASP A 697 16.01 -54.98 -21.03
CA ASP A 697 14.57 -54.91 -20.73
C ASP A 697 14.28 -54.30 -19.36
N ASN A 698 15.28 -53.76 -18.66
CA ASN A 698 15.18 -53.22 -17.28
C ASN A 698 14.74 -54.29 -16.24
N ASN A 699 14.89 -55.55 -16.51
CA ASN A 699 14.56 -56.64 -15.59
C ASN A 699 15.80 -57.20 -14.91
N TYR A 700 15.69 -57.50 -13.62
CA TYR A 700 16.68 -58.21 -12.85
C TYR A 700 16.34 -59.70 -12.92
N TYR A 701 17.33 -60.52 -13.23
CA TYR A 701 17.14 -61.98 -13.28
C TYR A 701 17.72 -62.64 -12.06
N ILE A 702 17.02 -63.64 -11.51
CA ILE A 702 17.51 -64.51 -10.47
C ILE A 702 18.65 -65.33 -11.05
N THR A 703 19.84 -65.18 -10.49
CA THR A 703 21.02 -65.92 -10.93
C THR A 703 21.28 -67.15 -10.10
N LYS A 704 20.81 -67.15 -8.86
CA LYS A 704 20.89 -68.30 -7.94
C LYS A 704 19.60 -68.36 -7.15
N GLN A 705 19.07 -69.56 -6.97
CA GLN A 705 17.90 -69.81 -6.14
C GLN A 705 18.05 -71.17 -5.48
N TYR A 706 17.82 -71.23 -4.20
CA TYR A 706 17.75 -72.50 -3.44
C TYR A 706 16.85 -72.32 -2.24
N GLU A 707 16.32 -73.45 -1.75
CA GLU A 707 15.46 -73.52 -0.57
C GLU A 707 16.14 -74.33 0.54
N LEU A 708 15.91 -73.93 1.77
CA LEU A 708 16.42 -74.62 2.95
C LEU A 708 15.52 -74.49 4.14
N GLN A 709 15.56 -75.41 5.06
CA GLN A 709 14.89 -75.34 6.33
C GLN A 709 15.95 -75.12 7.44
N VAL A 710 15.74 -74.07 8.26
CA VAL A 710 16.61 -73.74 9.40
C VAL A 710 16.58 -74.85 10.41
N GLU A 711 17.76 -75.34 10.83
CA GLU A 711 17.91 -76.39 11.85
C GLU A 711 18.32 -75.78 13.19
N GLU A 712 19.36 -74.98 13.19
CA GLU A 712 19.83 -74.25 14.36
C GLU A 712 20.19 -72.80 13.99
N VAL A 713 20.16 -71.94 14.99
CA VAL A 713 20.59 -70.56 14.88
C VAL A 713 21.60 -70.24 15.96
N GLY A 714 22.53 -69.34 15.66
CA GLY A 714 23.52 -68.93 16.63
C GLY A 714 24.18 -67.62 16.35
N ILE A 715 24.87 -67.09 17.31
CA ILE A 715 25.68 -65.89 17.26
C ILE A 715 27.13 -66.31 17.14
N GLY A 716 27.84 -65.77 16.16
CA GLY A 716 29.27 -65.99 15.97
C GLY A 716 30.01 -64.64 15.95
N SER A 717 31.32 -64.73 16.17
CA SER A 717 32.30 -63.69 15.93
C SER A 717 33.34 -64.17 14.96
N LEU A 718 33.82 -63.34 14.06
CA LEU A 718 35.05 -63.67 13.32
C LEU A 718 36.23 -63.79 14.26
N ALA A 719 37.20 -64.62 13.89
CA ALA A 719 38.31 -65.01 14.75
C ALA A 719 39.18 -63.87 15.32
N ASP A 720 39.03 -62.66 14.76
CA ASP A 720 39.78 -61.45 15.16
C ASP A 720 38.97 -60.43 15.97
N GLY A 721 37.74 -60.72 16.39
CA GLY A 721 37.04 -60.00 17.45
C GLY A 721 36.29 -58.73 17.06
N GLU A 722 36.22 -58.35 15.80
CA GLU A 722 35.61 -57.05 15.41
C GLU A 722 34.19 -57.10 14.80
N ASP A 723 33.76 -58.25 14.25
CA ASP A 723 32.43 -58.32 13.63
C ASP A 723 31.57 -59.46 14.16
N ARG A 724 30.40 -59.16 14.62
CA ARG A 724 29.37 -60.12 14.95
C ARG A 724 28.76 -60.66 13.68
N LEU A 725 28.78 -61.97 13.45
CA LEU A 725 28.07 -62.65 12.41
C LEU A 725 27.14 -63.72 13.02
N ASP A 726 25.85 -63.53 12.82
CA ASP A 726 24.85 -64.53 13.18
C ASP A 726 24.90 -65.66 12.12
N TRP A 727 24.62 -66.87 12.52
CA TRP A 727 24.65 -68.02 11.62
C TRP A 727 23.41 -68.88 11.77
N ILE A 728 23.12 -69.67 10.72
CA ILE A 728 22.14 -70.75 10.73
C ILE A 728 22.77 -72.01 10.21
N THR A 729 22.35 -73.16 10.74
CA THR A 729 22.53 -74.48 10.08
C THR A 729 21.21 -74.84 9.39
N PHE A 730 21.25 -75.74 8.46
CA PHE A 730 20.06 -76.04 7.67
C PHE A 730 19.96 -77.53 7.28
N LYS A 731 18.77 -77.97 7.05
CA LYS A 731 18.41 -79.29 6.53
C LYS A 731 17.43 -79.13 5.37
N ASN A 732 17.00 -80.24 4.72
CA ASN A 732 16.03 -80.27 3.66
C ASN A 732 16.37 -79.25 2.52
N PHE A 733 17.68 -79.27 2.21
CA PHE A 733 18.16 -78.36 1.15
C PHE A 733 17.71 -78.84 -0.24
N VAL A 734 17.15 -77.90 -1.01
CA VAL A 734 16.76 -78.09 -2.41
C VAL A 734 17.55 -77.10 -3.28
N GLY A 735 18.44 -77.64 -4.12
CA GLY A 735 19.32 -76.79 -4.94
C GLY A 735 20.72 -77.43 -5.08
N ASN A 736 21.70 -76.66 -5.52
CA ASN A 736 23.09 -77.10 -5.60
C ASN A 736 23.94 -76.40 -4.56
N LEU A 737 24.46 -77.20 -3.62
CA LEU A 737 25.31 -76.72 -2.49
C LEU A 737 26.54 -75.94 -2.95
N SER A 738 27.09 -76.24 -4.16
CA SER A 738 28.22 -75.50 -4.69
C SER A 738 27.84 -74.00 -5.03
N GLN A 739 26.58 -73.73 -5.12
CA GLN A 739 26.11 -72.38 -5.43
C GLN A 739 26.04 -71.50 -4.18
N ILE A 740 26.12 -72.08 -2.98
CA ILE A 740 26.09 -71.26 -1.74
C ILE A 740 27.48 -70.66 -1.49
N ALA A 741 28.53 -71.29 -1.95
CA ALA A 741 29.94 -70.97 -1.60
C ALA A 741 30.56 -69.83 -2.42
N GLU A 742 29.84 -69.29 -3.42
CA GLU A 742 30.30 -68.18 -4.23
C GLU A 742 29.45 -66.93 -3.88
#